data_73bd86d8b68eafbd500854a3a3ba0b3f
#
_entry.id   73bd86d8b68eafbd500854a3a3ba0b3f
#
_cell.length_a   1.000
_cell.length_b   1.000
_cell.length_c   1.000
_cell.angle_alpha   90.00
_cell.angle_beta   90.00
_cell.angle_gamma   90.00
#
_symmetry.space_group_name_H-M   'P 1'
#
loop_
_entity.id
_entity.type
_entity.pdbx_description
1 polymer ?
#
loop_
_entity_poly.entity_id
_entity_poly.type
_entity_poly.pdbx_seq_one_letter_code
_entity_poly.pdbx_strand_id
1 'polypeptide(L)'
;MRSFKDDLKVRPSLTLNLGLRYEYYGVPFEGQGLTVVPKNGGGMALLGVSGRSLDRWLRPDNPIDLSLVTELEFVGPKTSQPNRSIYPKDFNNFGPAVGFAWELPWFGRGKTNLRGGYQISFVGGGHAGQLSNAILASAGFTNNAVTNGPLDGSYFNTRNLPSLVPTTPNSLPMQPFPILKQNATTAAYDPNYITPYIQNFTLSVTREVTRNLSVDVRYIGTRGVKLNGWYDLNIPNVFSNPRLFDAFERTRRGEDVELFDQVFMGLSLVTGRAAVNGTTQRGSEHLRLNTTFRDLLANGDFAGAATQLNYFNGFGTGAAGVVTGAAGERGTVLKRANLGINVPGGVTVAGAPAVTSGQFPSNWITANPQFNAVNLYTNPGSSVYHSMQAQATLRPTHGLNFQGTYVWSRSLETPLTGSNIANGLLTVPTYTNPAERNKDYALSPNHVTHDFRSNGTFELPMGPGRLLFRNSSGIAARLLEGWTTSFIVNLSTGQPTTVAAANMLYAGGVPDIGPGGFPSKGFGKVEWGSDFGNFFGSRFGSTADPQCSTVAASLQSLCTLKAVTDAASGQVVLQNPLPGRRGTLGRQSLELPASWSFDAAMSKTVRLSESKSLVVRMDATNVFNHPNPSNPTLNINNTNPFGSIQDKGNQIRQFKANLRFLF
;
A
#
# COMPACT_ATOMS: atom_id res chain seq x y z
N MET A 1 -16.74 -4.41 -26.59
CA MET A 1 -17.64 -5.16 -25.70
C MET A 1 -18.82 -5.67 -26.51
N ARG A 2 -19.12 -6.96 -26.41
CA ARG A 2 -20.33 -7.60 -26.97
C ARG A 2 -20.95 -8.44 -25.88
N SER A 3 -22.29 -8.43 -25.76
CA SER A 3 -22.99 -9.23 -24.75
C SER A 3 -24.24 -9.87 -25.35
N PHE A 4 -24.50 -11.08 -24.92
CA PHE A 4 -25.72 -11.79 -25.09
C PHE A 4 -26.36 -11.99 -23.70
N LYS A 5 -27.65 -11.76 -23.58
CA LYS A 5 -28.41 -11.99 -22.35
C LYS A 5 -29.77 -12.54 -22.72
N ASP A 6 -30.20 -13.58 -22.00
CA ASP A 6 -31.52 -14.17 -22.11
C ASP A 6 -32.13 -14.38 -20.73
N ASP A 7 -33.43 -14.09 -20.59
CA ASP A 7 -34.21 -14.27 -19.38
C ASP A 7 -35.26 -15.34 -19.64
N LEU A 8 -34.93 -16.57 -19.30
CA LEU A 8 -35.77 -17.73 -19.54
C LEU A 8 -36.75 -17.95 -18.39
N LYS A 9 -38.03 -17.81 -18.66
CA LYS A 9 -39.11 -18.11 -17.71
C LYS A 9 -39.46 -19.58 -17.78
N VAL A 10 -38.80 -20.38 -16.95
CA VAL A 10 -38.97 -21.85 -16.91
C VAL A 10 -40.37 -22.25 -16.37
N ARG A 11 -40.83 -21.47 -15.37
CA ARG A 11 -42.16 -21.57 -14.75
C ARG A 11 -42.63 -20.19 -14.34
N PRO A 12 -43.91 -19.96 -14.05
CA PRO A 12 -44.36 -18.67 -13.53
C PRO A 12 -43.63 -18.22 -12.28
N SER A 13 -43.13 -19.17 -11.47
CA SER A 13 -42.38 -18.91 -10.23
C SER A 13 -40.88 -19.01 -10.38
N LEU A 14 -40.32 -19.38 -11.55
CA LEU A 14 -38.87 -19.58 -11.73
C LEU A 14 -38.39 -18.95 -13.01
N THR A 15 -37.51 -17.97 -12.87
CA THR A 15 -36.78 -17.33 -13.97
C THR A 15 -35.30 -17.66 -13.87
N LEU A 16 -34.69 -18.02 -15.00
CA LEU A 16 -33.25 -18.15 -15.17
C LEU A 16 -32.76 -16.99 -16.01
N ASN A 17 -31.64 -16.40 -15.58
CA ASN A 17 -30.96 -15.34 -16.32
C ASN A 17 -29.63 -15.93 -16.80
N LEU A 18 -29.44 -15.97 -18.11
CA LEU A 18 -28.23 -16.49 -18.75
C LEU A 18 -27.60 -15.37 -19.56
N GLY A 19 -26.31 -15.18 -19.37
CA GLY A 19 -25.57 -14.15 -20.10
C GLY A 19 -24.16 -14.59 -20.41
N LEU A 20 -23.66 -14.11 -21.52
CA LEU A 20 -22.25 -14.20 -21.89
C LEU A 20 -21.81 -12.83 -22.40
N ARG A 21 -20.77 -12.31 -21.78
CA ARG A 21 -20.13 -11.07 -22.16
C ARG A 21 -18.74 -11.35 -22.70
N TYR A 22 -18.40 -10.80 -23.82
CA TYR A 22 -17.05 -10.79 -24.35
C TYR A 22 -16.49 -9.38 -24.28
N GLU A 23 -15.32 -9.24 -23.66
CA GLU A 23 -14.65 -7.95 -23.47
C GLU A 23 -13.24 -8.02 -24.02
N TYR A 24 -12.93 -7.15 -24.95
CA TYR A 24 -11.58 -6.95 -25.43
C TYR A 24 -11.12 -5.55 -25.05
N TYR A 25 -10.03 -5.50 -24.32
CA TYR A 25 -9.36 -4.27 -23.95
C TYR A 25 -8.13 -4.12 -24.82
N GLY A 26 -8.19 -3.20 -25.76
CA GLY A 26 -7.06 -2.91 -26.65
C GLY A 26 -5.83 -2.48 -25.86
N VAL A 27 -4.68 -2.98 -26.25
CA VAL A 27 -3.42 -2.54 -25.63
C VAL A 27 -3.16 -1.10 -26.05
N PRO A 28 -2.98 -0.17 -25.10
CA PRO A 28 -2.77 1.23 -25.43
C PRO A 28 -1.39 1.47 -26.08
N PHE A 29 -1.31 2.50 -26.89
CA PHE A 29 -0.07 2.96 -27.51
C PHE A 29 -0.10 4.48 -27.67
N GLU A 30 1.08 5.09 -27.79
CA GLU A 30 1.19 6.51 -28.10
C GLU A 30 1.09 6.73 -29.64
N GLY A 31 0.28 7.71 -30.05
CA GLY A 31 -0.13 7.89 -31.46
C GLY A 31 0.95 8.41 -32.41
N GLN A 32 2.05 8.93 -31.91
CA GLN A 32 3.18 9.41 -32.69
C GLN A 32 4.30 8.37 -32.88
N GLY A 33 4.11 7.14 -32.34
CA GLY A 33 5.10 6.07 -32.45
C GLY A 33 6.18 6.12 -31.37
N LEU A 34 5.86 6.76 -30.24
CA LEU A 34 6.81 6.94 -29.14
C LEU A 34 6.63 5.92 -28.00
N THR A 35 5.88 4.85 -28.21
CA THR A 35 5.75 3.76 -27.24
C THR A 35 7.03 2.94 -27.20
N VAL A 36 7.59 2.75 -26.01
CA VAL A 36 8.87 2.08 -25.77
C VAL A 36 8.70 0.80 -24.99
N VAL A 37 9.46 -0.22 -25.36
CA VAL A 37 9.58 -1.49 -24.61
C VAL A 37 11.03 -1.97 -24.61
N PRO A 38 11.41 -2.84 -23.65
CA PRO A 38 12.69 -3.52 -23.71
C PRO A 38 12.75 -4.44 -24.95
N LYS A 39 13.89 -4.35 -25.65
CA LYS A 39 14.21 -5.19 -26.79
C LYS A 39 14.54 -6.61 -26.34
N ASN A 40 14.18 -7.61 -27.14
CA ASN A 40 14.57 -9.01 -26.95
C ASN A 40 14.25 -9.59 -25.55
N GLY A 41 12.97 -9.69 -25.17
CA GLY A 41 12.58 -10.37 -23.93
C GLY A 41 11.45 -9.72 -23.14
N GLY A 42 10.87 -8.63 -23.64
CA GLY A 42 9.77 -7.96 -22.95
C GLY A 42 10.16 -7.55 -21.51
N GLY A 43 9.27 -7.76 -20.54
CA GLY A 43 9.52 -7.41 -19.14
C GLY A 43 10.72 -8.11 -18.51
N MET A 44 11.09 -9.29 -18.96
CA MET A 44 12.26 -9.99 -18.42
C MET A 44 13.59 -9.36 -18.85
N ALA A 45 13.61 -8.59 -19.93
CA ALA A 45 14.81 -7.84 -20.33
C ALA A 45 15.17 -6.71 -19.34
N LEU A 46 14.27 -6.38 -18.45
CA LEU A 46 14.52 -5.44 -17.34
C LEU A 46 15.58 -5.92 -16.36
N LEU A 47 15.86 -7.22 -16.28
CA LEU A 47 16.94 -7.77 -15.46
C LEU A 47 18.33 -7.46 -16.05
N GLY A 48 18.41 -7.02 -17.30
CA GLY A 48 19.64 -6.62 -17.97
C GLY A 48 20.69 -7.71 -17.91
N VAL A 49 21.88 -7.33 -17.55
CA VAL A 49 23.07 -8.20 -17.47
C VAL A 49 22.94 -9.37 -16.47
N SER A 50 21.91 -9.37 -15.63
CA SER A 50 21.64 -10.46 -14.68
C SER A 50 20.85 -11.63 -15.27
N GLY A 51 20.41 -11.54 -16.53
CA GLY A 51 19.69 -12.63 -17.17
C GLY A 51 18.26 -12.31 -17.58
N ARG A 52 17.43 -13.34 -17.71
CA ARG A 52 16.04 -13.22 -18.21
C ARG A 52 15.04 -14.00 -17.33
N SER A 53 15.38 -14.31 -16.10
CA SER A 53 14.54 -15.07 -15.16
C SER A 53 14.43 -14.37 -13.83
N LEU A 54 13.23 -14.34 -13.24
CA LEU A 54 13.00 -13.80 -11.89
C LEU A 54 13.78 -14.55 -10.82
N ASP A 55 14.15 -15.80 -11.03
CA ASP A 55 15.01 -16.54 -10.11
C ASP A 55 16.40 -15.89 -9.99
N ARG A 56 16.83 -15.18 -11.02
CA ARG A 56 18.08 -14.43 -11.04
C ARG A 56 17.99 -13.12 -10.24
N TRP A 57 16.81 -12.57 -10.11
CA TRP A 57 16.58 -11.36 -9.32
C TRP A 57 17.01 -11.53 -7.85
N LEU A 58 16.81 -12.72 -7.29
CA LEU A 58 17.18 -13.04 -5.90
C LEU A 58 18.64 -13.53 -5.74
N ARG A 59 19.43 -13.49 -6.78
CA ARG A 59 20.82 -14.02 -6.78
C ARG A 59 21.79 -13.02 -7.41
N PRO A 60 22.18 -11.95 -6.70
CA PRO A 60 23.06 -10.91 -7.24
C PRO A 60 24.46 -11.41 -7.62
N ASP A 61 24.93 -12.53 -7.05
CA ASP A 61 26.23 -13.12 -7.35
C ASP A 61 26.29 -13.89 -8.68
N ASN A 62 25.23 -13.87 -9.47
CA ASN A 62 25.23 -14.54 -10.76
C ASN A 62 26.23 -13.90 -11.72
N PRO A 63 26.86 -14.70 -12.58
CA PRO A 63 27.74 -14.17 -13.61
C PRO A 63 27.04 -13.11 -14.44
N ILE A 64 27.75 -12.04 -14.71
CA ILE A 64 27.28 -10.96 -15.59
C ILE A 64 27.37 -11.40 -17.05
N ASP A 65 26.31 -11.17 -17.80
CA ASP A 65 26.28 -11.38 -19.25
C ASP A 65 26.07 -10.04 -19.95
N LEU A 66 27.17 -9.48 -20.47
CA LEU A 66 27.16 -8.19 -21.15
C LEU A 66 26.36 -8.20 -22.46
N SER A 67 26.09 -9.36 -23.06
CA SER A 67 25.23 -9.47 -24.23
C SER A 67 23.76 -9.18 -23.92
N LEU A 68 23.38 -9.21 -22.64
CA LEU A 68 22.03 -9.00 -22.13
C LEU A 68 21.77 -7.58 -21.60
N VAL A 69 22.63 -6.62 -21.93
CA VAL A 69 22.38 -5.20 -21.63
C VAL A 69 20.97 -4.83 -22.07
N THR A 70 20.23 -4.11 -21.22
CA THR A 70 18.88 -3.66 -21.55
C THR A 70 18.96 -2.58 -22.62
N GLU A 71 18.40 -2.88 -23.78
CA GLU A 71 18.14 -1.95 -24.86
C GLU A 71 16.64 -1.68 -24.95
N LEU A 72 16.27 -0.48 -25.35
CA LEU A 72 14.88 -0.09 -25.55
C LEU A 72 14.60 0.09 -27.04
N GLU A 73 13.39 -0.21 -27.46
CA GLU A 73 12.95 -0.02 -28.84
C GLU A 73 11.54 0.54 -28.93
N PHE A 74 11.24 1.23 -30.02
CA PHE A 74 9.92 1.76 -30.29
C PHE A 74 9.01 0.70 -30.89
N VAL A 75 7.76 0.62 -30.38
CA VAL A 75 6.75 -0.34 -30.83
C VAL A 75 5.41 0.33 -31.08
N GLY A 76 4.55 -0.34 -31.85
CA GLY A 76 3.22 0.14 -32.19
C GLY A 76 3.15 0.87 -33.53
N PRO A 77 1.96 1.36 -33.90
CA PRO A 77 1.75 2.06 -35.18
C PRO A 77 2.76 3.18 -35.40
N LYS A 78 3.18 3.38 -36.63
CA LYS A 78 4.21 4.36 -37.06
C LYS A 78 5.65 4.06 -36.57
N THR A 79 5.94 2.83 -36.13
CA THR A 79 7.29 2.39 -35.81
C THR A 79 7.75 1.26 -36.73
N SER A 80 9.00 0.84 -36.60
CA SER A 80 9.52 -0.36 -37.29
C SER A 80 8.88 -1.66 -36.79
N GLN A 81 8.16 -1.62 -35.66
CA GLN A 81 7.50 -2.76 -35.00
C GLN A 81 5.98 -2.51 -34.84
N PRO A 82 5.21 -2.33 -35.93
CA PRO A 82 3.82 -1.85 -35.85
C PRO A 82 2.85 -2.83 -35.19
N ASN A 83 3.15 -4.11 -35.21
CA ASN A 83 2.32 -5.17 -34.63
C ASN A 83 2.71 -5.53 -33.19
N ARG A 84 3.81 -5.01 -32.68
CA ARG A 84 4.25 -5.24 -31.31
C ARG A 84 3.60 -4.24 -30.35
N SER A 85 3.19 -4.74 -29.20
CA SER A 85 2.54 -3.97 -28.14
C SER A 85 3.31 -4.07 -26.83
N ILE A 86 2.99 -3.21 -25.86
CA ILE A 86 3.67 -3.16 -24.56
C ILE A 86 3.42 -4.40 -23.70
N TYR A 87 2.31 -5.11 -23.91
CA TYR A 87 2.00 -6.42 -23.34
C TYR A 87 1.17 -7.24 -24.33
N PRO A 88 1.04 -8.57 -24.12
CA PRO A 88 0.28 -9.44 -25.03
C PRO A 88 -1.19 -9.01 -25.12
N LYS A 89 -1.76 -9.12 -26.31
CA LYS A 89 -3.21 -8.96 -26.52
C LYS A 89 -3.94 -10.14 -25.87
N ASP A 90 -4.96 -9.84 -25.09
CA ASP A 90 -5.76 -10.83 -24.36
C ASP A 90 -7.16 -10.93 -25.01
N PHE A 91 -7.43 -12.04 -25.66
CA PHE A 91 -8.67 -12.28 -26.40
C PHE A 91 -9.61 -13.27 -25.72
N ASN A 92 -9.27 -13.78 -24.53
CA ASN A 92 -10.04 -14.82 -23.87
C ASN A 92 -10.97 -14.31 -22.75
N ASN A 93 -11.27 -13.02 -22.74
CA ASN A 93 -12.07 -12.38 -21.69
C ASN A 93 -13.57 -12.64 -21.88
N PHE A 94 -13.98 -13.89 -21.68
CA PHE A 94 -15.37 -14.30 -21.65
C PHE A 94 -15.92 -14.25 -20.24
N GLY A 95 -16.90 -13.37 -20.03
CA GLY A 95 -17.58 -13.17 -18.75
C GLY A 95 -18.96 -13.85 -18.75
N PRO A 96 -19.08 -15.12 -18.36
CA PRO A 96 -20.37 -15.75 -18.16
C PRO A 96 -21.10 -15.10 -16.97
N ALA A 97 -22.42 -15.02 -17.08
CA ALA A 97 -23.32 -14.61 -16.03
C ALA A 97 -24.50 -15.59 -15.96
N VAL A 98 -24.69 -16.20 -14.81
CA VAL A 98 -25.80 -17.12 -14.56
C VAL A 98 -26.52 -16.68 -13.32
N GLY A 99 -27.85 -16.55 -13.39
CA GLY A 99 -28.67 -16.19 -12.25
C GLY A 99 -29.99 -16.89 -12.26
N PHE A 100 -30.63 -16.94 -11.11
CA PHE A 100 -31.99 -17.42 -10.98
C PHE A 100 -32.78 -16.57 -9.98
N ALA A 101 -34.09 -16.53 -10.19
CA ALA A 101 -35.05 -16.01 -9.24
C ALA A 101 -36.20 -17.00 -9.12
N TRP A 102 -36.38 -17.53 -7.91
CA TRP A 102 -37.40 -18.55 -7.63
C TRP A 102 -38.31 -18.07 -6.50
N GLU A 103 -39.60 -17.93 -6.83
CA GLU A 103 -40.66 -17.77 -5.85
C GLU A 103 -40.95 -19.14 -5.23
N LEU A 104 -40.57 -19.31 -3.96
CA LEU A 104 -40.77 -20.59 -3.26
C LEU A 104 -42.24 -20.81 -2.98
N PRO A 105 -42.78 -21.98 -3.32
CA PRO A 105 -44.20 -22.29 -3.11
C PRO A 105 -44.55 -22.54 -1.63
N TRP A 106 -43.51 -22.79 -0.83
CA TRP A 106 -43.64 -23.03 0.60
C TRP A 106 -43.75 -21.74 1.39
N PHE A 107 -44.36 -21.76 2.54
CA PHE A 107 -44.48 -20.66 3.48
C PHE A 107 -45.37 -19.48 3.00
N GLY A 108 -46.29 -19.73 2.09
CA GLY A 108 -47.25 -18.77 1.54
C GLY A 108 -46.84 -18.27 0.16
N ARG A 109 -47.80 -18.27 -0.77
CA ARG A 109 -47.58 -17.86 -2.16
C ARG A 109 -47.14 -16.40 -2.23
N GLY A 110 -46.09 -16.09 -3.00
CA GLY A 110 -45.54 -14.77 -3.21
C GLY A 110 -44.70 -14.20 -2.05
N LYS A 111 -44.63 -14.92 -0.92
CA LYS A 111 -44.00 -14.35 0.31
C LYS A 111 -42.52 -14.63 0.43
N THR A 112 -41.99 -15.62 -0.26
CA THR A 112 -40.58 -16.01 -0.14
C THR A 112 -39.93 -16.12 -1.51
N ASN A 113 -38.87 -15.37 -1.74
CA ASN A 113 -38.11 -15.38 -2.98
C ASN A 113 -36.67 -15.80 -2.70
N LEU A 114 -36.20 -16.81 -3.40
CA LEU A 114 -34.79 -17.23 -3.43
C LEU A 114 -34.18 -16.73 -4.73
N ARG A 115 -33.04 -16.02 -4.62
CA ARG A 115 -32.29 -15.52 -5.76
C ARG A 115 -30.83 -15.90 -5.61
N GLY A 116 -30.20 -16.23 -6.72
CA GLY A 116 -28.78 -16.52 -6.73
C GLY A 116 -28.17 -16.16 -8.07
N GLY A 117 -26.87 -15.96 -8.07
CA GLY A 117 -26.16 -15.66 -9.29
C GLY A 117 -24.65 -15.80 -9.17
N TYR A 118 -24.04 -16.01 -10.31
CA TYR A 118 -22.60 -16.02 -10.51
C TYR A 118 -22.26 -15.22 -11.76
N GLN A 119 -21.21 -14.41 -11.68
CA GLN A 119 -20.69 -13.71 -12.86
C GLN A 119 -19.18 -13.51 -12.79
N ILE A 120 -18.56 -13.45 -13.97
CA ILE A 120 -17.19 -12.99 -14.16
C ILE A 120 -17.24 -11.61 -14.83
N SER A 121 -16.45 -10.68 -14.29
CA SER A 121 -16.26 -9.33 -14.86
C SER A 121 -14.79 -9.06 -15.00
N PHE A 122 -14.37 -8.60 -16.19
CA PHE A 122 -13.01 -8.20 -16.45
C PHE A 122 -12.82 -6.72 -16.14
N VAL A 123 -11.61 -6.35 -15.69
CA VAL A 123 -11.30 -4.99 -15.25
C VAL A 123 -10.31 -4.37 -16.25
N GLY A 124 -10.81 -3.52 -17.14
CA GLY A 124 -10.00 -2.91 -18.20
C GLY A 124 -9.74 -1.40 -18.06
N GLY A 125 -10.16 -0.77 -16.98
CA GLY A 125 -10.20 0.70 -16.89
C GLY A 125 -8.90 1.42 -16.52
N GLY A 126 -7.85 0.71 -16.09
CA GLY A 126 -6.62 1.32 -15.58
C GLY A 126 -5.48 1.50 -16.59
N HIS A 127 -5.66 1.02 -17.81
CA HIS A 127 -4.57 0.88 -18.79
C HIS A 127 -3.97 2.21 -19.26
N ALA A 128 -4.75 3.28 -19.35
CA ALA A 128 -4.23 4.58 -19.79
C ALA A 128 -3.24 5.18 -18.78
N GLY A 129 -3.51 5.07 -17.48
CA GLY A 129 -2.60 5.52 -16.43
C GLY A 129 -1.34 4.64 -16.35
N GLN A 130 -1.49 3.34 -16.56
CA GLN A 130 -0.36 2.41 -16.60
C GLN A 130 0.53 2.66 -17.82
N LEU A 131 -0.06 2.97 -18.98
CA LEU A 131 0.67 3.37 -20.17
C LEU A 131 1.45 4.66 -19.95
N SER A 132 0.80 5.67 -19.37
CA SER A 132 1.46 6.94 -19.04
C SER A 132 2.69 6.70 -18.18
N ASN A 133 2.60 5.88 -17.16
CA ASN A 133 3.74 5.57 -16.29
C ASN A 133 4.82 4.73 -17.00
N ALA A 134 4.44 3.76 -17.81
CA ALA A 134 5.39 2.95 -18.56
C ALA A 134 6.12 3.77 -19.64
N ILE A 135 5.44 4.66 -20.32
CA ILE A 135 6.01 5.52 -21.37
C ILE A 135 6.78 6.70 -20.76
N LEU A 136 6.20 7.41 -19.81
CA LEU A 136 6.80 8.61 -19.22
C LEU A 136 7.96 8.29 -18.26
N ALA A 137 7.95 7.12 -17.64
CA ALA A 137 9.06 6.63 -16.82
C ALA A 137 10.16 5.95 -17.65
N SER A 138 9.96 5.73 -18.94
CA SER A 138 10.98 5.14 -19.78
C SER A 138 12.13 6.10 -19.99
N ALA A 139 13.31 5.64 -19.66
CA ALA A 139 14.54 6.42 -19.78
C ALA A 139 14.74 6.90 -21.24
N GLY A 140 14.93 8.20 -21.39
CA GLY A 140 15.05 8.83 -22.69
C GLY A 140 13.78 9.50 -23.22
N PHE A 141 12.64 9.31 -22.57
CA PHE A 141 11.36 9.89 -22.96
C PHE A 141 11.03 11.20 -22.25
N THR A 142 11.46 11.34 -21.01
CA THR A 142 11.27 12.56 -20.24
C THR A 142 12.62 13.21 -19.98
N ASN A 143 12.87 14.35 -20.59
CA ASN A 143 13.93 15.24 -20.19
C ASN A 143 13.35 16.26 -19.22
N ASN A 144 13.68 16.14 -17.96
CA ASN A 144 13.44 17.20 -16.99
C ASN A 144 14.60 18.21 -17.08
N ALA A 145 14.32 19.39 -17.60
CA ALA A 145 15.23 20.49 -17.44
C ALA A 145 15.13 21.02 -16.02
N VAL A 146 16.15 20.80 -15.22
CA VAL A 146 16.24 21.35 -13.86
C VAL A 146 17.22 22.51 -13.92
N THR A 147 16.74 23.71 -13.65
CA THR A 147 17.59 24.88 -13.45
C THR A 147 17.68 25.12 -11.94
N ASN A 148 18.87 24.95 -11.40
CA ASN A 148 19.15 25.34 -10.02
C ASN A 148 19.19 26.87 -9.92
N GLY A 149 18.70 27.42 -8.82
CA GLY A 149 18.78 28.83 -8.53
C GLY A 149 20.25 29.34 -8.51
N PRO A 150 20.46 30.63 -8.66
CA PRO A 150 21.79 31.20 -8.52
C PRO A 150 22.43 30.78 -7.19
N LEU A 151 23.70 30.39 -7.22
CA LEU A 151 24.44 29.91 -6.04
C LEU A 151 24.64 31.00 -4.98
N ASP A 152 24.40 32.28 -5.33
CA ASP A 152 24.48 33.43 -4.45
C ASP A 152 23.23 33.70 -3.62
N GLY A 153 22.20 32.82 -3.74
CA GLY A 153 20.94 32.95 -3.01
C GLY A 153 19.97 33.99 -3.56
N SER A 154 20.28 34.60 -4.73
CA SER A 154 19.36 35.53 -5.38
C SER A 154 18.16 34.85 -5.98
N TYR A 155 17.03 35.58 -6.14
CA TYR A 155 15.82 35.05 -6.75
C TYR A 155 15.95 34.95 -8.27
N PHE A 156 15.32 33.92 -8.85
CA PHE A 156 15.16 33.83 -10.30
C PHE A 156 14.41 35.03 -10.86
N ASN A 157 15.01 35.68 -11.86
CA ASN A 157 14.28 36.64 -12.66
C ASN A 157 13.42 35.88 -13.69
N THR A 158 12.10 35.83 -13.46
CA THR A 158 11.15 35.13 -14.34
C THR A 158 11.08 35.71 -15.76
N ARG A 159 11.61 36.92 -16.00
CA ARG A 159 11.72 37.52 -17.33
C ARG A 159 12.93 37.01 -18.13
N ASN A 160 13.94 36.47 -17.45
CA ASN A 160 15.17 35.97 -18.05
C ASN A 160 15.41 34.50 -17.71
N LEU A 161 14.36 33.72 -17.62
CA LEU A 161 14.52 32.28 -17.44
C LEU A 161 15.31 31.69 -18.63
N PRO A 162 16.38 30.94 -18.39
CA PRO A 162 17.02 30.20 -19.44
C PRO A 162 15.97 29.25 -20.08
N SER A 163 16.11 28.99 -21.37
CA SER A 163 15.19 28.10 -22.07
C SER A 163 15.04 26.78 -21.31
N LEU A 164 13.88 26.58 -20.70
CA LEU A 164 13.52 25.35 -20.02
C LEU A 164 13.02 24.28 -21.01
N VAL A 165 13.02 24.61 -22.30
CA VAL A 165 12.66 23.63 -23.35
C VAL A 165 13.79 22.63 -23.42
N PRO A 166 13.54 21.36 -23.08
CA PRO A 166 14.56 20.32 -23.25
C PRO A 166 15.01 20.32 -24.71
N THR A 167 16.30 20.47 -24.92
CA THR A 167 16.86 20.26 -26.25
C THR A 167 16.47 18.86 -26.68
N THR A 168 15.92 18.80 -27.86
CA THR A 168 15.30 17.69 -28.56
C THR A 168 15.65 16.31 -28.04
N PRO A 169 14.64 15.56 -27.74
CA PRO A 169 14.85 14.21 -27.26
C PRO A 169 15.47 13.39 -28.38
N ASN A 170 16.49 12.69 -28.01
CA ASN A 170 16.85 11.41 -28.53
C ASN A 170 16.59 11.20 -30.00
N SER A 171 17.65 11.42 -30.78
CA SER A 171 17.71 10.91 -32.13
C SER A 171 17.40 9.40 -32.13
N LEU A 172 16.50 8.98 -32.98
CA LEU A 172 16.32 7.58 -33.31
C LEU A 172 17.52 7.08 -34.16
N PRO A 173 18.04 5.87 -33.91
CA PRO A 173 17.60 4.88 -32.90
C PRO A 173 18.03 5.22 -31.47
N MET A 174 17.28 4.72 -30.48
CA MET A 174 17.63 4.88 -29.08
C MET A 174 18.98 4.24 -28.78
N GLN A 175 19.85 4.98 -28.10
CA GLN A 175 21.13 4.44 -27.68
C GLN A 175 20.97 3.64 -26.39
N PRO A 176 21.71 2.54 -26.21
CA PRO A 176 21.73 1.79 -24.95
C PRO A 176 22.23 2.67 -23.81
N PHE A 177 21.66 2.50 -22.62
CA PHE A 177 22.15 3.18 -21.43
C PHE A 177 23.49 2.60 -21.00
N PRO A 178 24.46 3.42 -20.54
CA PRO A 178 25.70 2.92 -19.94
C PRO A 178 25.41 2.04 -18.73
N ILE A 179 26.19 0.98 -18.55
CA ILE A 179 25.97 -0.04 -17.50
C ILE A 179 25.90 0.55 -16.09
N LEU A 180 26.61 1.60 -15.78
CA LEU A 180 26.66 2.18 -14.44
C LEU A 180 25.97 3.56 -14.34
N LYS A 181 25.05 3.88 -15.22
CA LYS A 181 24.38 5.18 -15.19
C LYS A 181 23.49 5.35 -13.96
N GLN A 182 22.66 4.38 -13.63
CA GLN A 182 21.83 4.25 -12.41
C GLN A 182 21.04 5.52 -11.98
N ASN A 183 20.76 6.44 -12.88
CA ASN A 183 20.02 7.68 -12.58
C ASN A 183 18.65 7.74 -13.25
N ALA A 184 18.31 6.77 -14.08
CA ALA A 184 17.07 6.69 -14.80
C ALA A 184 16.21 5.54 -14.29
N THR A 185 14.90 5.65 -14.48
CA THR A 185 13.94 4.59 -14.21
C THR A 185 13.39 4.06 -15.53
N THR A 186 13.15 2.76 -15.60
CA THR A 186 12.47 2.13 -16.73
C THR A 186 11.38 1.18 -16.24
N ALA A 187 10.44 0.86 -17.12
CA ALA A 187 9.34 -0.02 -16.80
C ALA A 187 8.95 -0.89 -17.99
N ALA A 188 8.43 -2.07 -17.73
CA ALA A 188 7.85 -2.93 -18.76
C ALA A 188 6.81 -3.87 -18.16
N TYR A 189 6.05 -4.52 -19.04
CA TYR A 189 5.07 -5.52 -18.66
C TYR A 189 5.64 -6.93 -18.73
N ASP A 190 5.17 -7.77 -17.81
CA ASP A 190 5.40 -9.21 -17.82
C ASP A 190 4.91 -9.79 -19.17
N PRO A 191 5.70 -10.65 -19.83
CA PRO A 191 5.26 -11.35 -21.02
C PRO A 191 3.97 -12.16 -20.86
N ASN A 192 3.65 -12.54 -19.63
CA ASN A 192 2.44 -13.28 -19.27
C ASN A 192 1.35 -12.40 -18.66
N TYR A 193 1.44 -11.08 -18.83
CA TYR A 193 0.43 -10.15 -18.33
C TYR A 193 -0.92 -10.41 -18.99
N ILE A 194 -1.97 -10.51 -18.20
CA ILE A 194 -3.34 -10.73 -18.66
C ILE A 194 -4.30 -9.75 -18.00
N THR A 195 -5.50 -9.63 -18.58
CA THR A 195 -6.57 -8.81 -18.03
C THR A 195 -7.05 -9.35 -16.69
N PRO A 196 -7.01 -8.57 -15.60
CA PRO A 196 -7.56 -8.99 -14.30
C PRO A 196 -9.06 -9.20 -14.36
N TYR A 197 -9.57 -10.08 -13.51
CA TYR A 197 -10.99 -10.32 -13.45
C TYR A 197 -11.50 -10.54 -12.02
N ILE A 198 -12.80 -10.32 -11.86
CA ILE A 198 -13.52 -10.49 -10.60
C ILE A 198 -14.63 -11.51 -10.80
N GLN A 199 -14.72 -12.47 -9.91
CA GLN A 199 -15.80 -13.43 -9.78
C GLN A 199 -16.73 -12.97 -8.67
N ASN A 200 -18.02 -12.90 -8.94
CA ASN A 200 -19.04 -12.53 -7.97
C ASN A 200 -20.03 -13.68 -7.78
N PHE A 201 -20.32 -13.98 -6.51
CA PHE A 201 -21.28 -15.00 -6.09
C PHE A 201 -22.33 -14.34 -5.22
N THR A 202 -23.59 -14.61 -5.49
CA THR A 202 -24.68 -14.07 -4.66
C THR A 202 -25.73 -15.15 -4.43
N LEU A 203 -26.25 -15.19 -3.20
CA LEU A 203 -27.41 -16.00 -2.85
C LEU A 203 -28.23 -15.20 -1.84
N SER A 204 -29.52 -15.01 -2.09
CA SER A 204 -30.39 -14.28 -1.18
C SER A 204 -31.76 -14.92 -1.02
N VAL A 205 -32.28 -14.82 0.20
CA VAL A 205 -33.64 -15.17 0.55
C VAL A 205 -34.33 -13.93 1.05
N THR A 206 -35.35 -13.47 0.34
CA THR A 206 -36.21 -12.35 0.75
C THR A 206 -37.56 -12.89 1.17
N ARG A 207 -38.01 -12.57 2.39
CA ARG A 207 -39.32 -12.99 2.93
C ARG A 207 -40.15 -11.80 3.39
N GLU A 208 -41.38 -11.77 2.96
CA GLU A 208 -42.42 -10.96 3.53
C GLU A 208 -42.97 -11.65 4.79
N VAL A 209 -42.57 -11.13 5.98
CA VAL A 209 -43.00 -11.69 7.28
C VAL A 209 -44.42 -11.24 7.60
N THR A 210 -44.69 -9.94 7.39
CA THR A 210 -45.99 -9.34 7.43
C THR A 210 -46.20 -8.43 6.22
N ARG A 211 -47.41 -7.88 6.01
CA ARG A 211 -47.67 -6.94 4.90
C ARG A 211 -46.73 -5.73 4.88
N ASN A 212 -46.20 -5.35 6.05
CA ASN A 212 -45.37 -4.17 6.21
C ASN A 212 -43.90 -4.51 6.55
N LEU A 213 -43.57 -5.76 6.96
CA LEU A 213 -42.24 -6.18 7.34
C LEU A 213 -41.70 -7.19 6.33
N SER A 214 -40.57 -6.85 5.72
CA SER A 214 -39.77 -7.76 4.91
C SER A 214 -38.39 -7.97 5.53
N VAL A 215 -37.89 -9.21 5.42
CA VAL A 215 -36.54 -9.58 5.84
C VAL A 215 -35.82 -10.16 4.61
N ASP A 216 -34.61 -9.72 4.40
CA ASP A 216 -33.72 -10.20 3.36
C ASP A 216 -32.42 -10.70 4.00
N VAL A 217 -32.03 -11.94 3.71
CA VAL A 217 -30.75 -12.50 4.11
C VAL A 217 -30.00 -12.88 2.85
N ARG A 218 -28.79 -12.35 2.69
CA ARG A 218 -27.97 -12.59 1.50
C ARG A 218 -26.55 -12.94 1.83
N TYR A 219 -25.99 -13.84 1.06
CA TYR A 219 -24.58 -14.10 0.97
C TYR A 219 -24.01 -13.38 -0.26
N ILE A 220 -22.88 -12.70 -0.09
CA ILE A 220 -22.10 -12.11 -1.18
C ILE A 220 -20.67 -12.61 -1.06
N GLY A 221 -20.17 -13.22 -2.13
CA GLY A 221 -18.78 -13.60 -2.29
C GLY A 221 -18.18 -12.89 -3.50
N THR A 222 -16.98 -12.39 -3.35
CA THR A 222 -16.21 -11.76 -4.43
C THR A 222 -14.79 -12.28 -4.40
N ARG A 223 -14.25 -12.68 -5.55
CA ARG A 223 -12.87 -13.10 -5.69
C ARG A 223 -12.19 -12.32 -6.81
N GLY A 224 -11.21 -11.50 -6.45
CA GLY A 224 -10.32 -10.84 -7.38
C GLY A 224 -9.16 -11.77 -7.77
N VAL A 225 -8.93 -11.93 -9.05
CA VAL A 225 -7.93 -12.86 -9.59
C VAL A 225 -7.00 -12.10 -10.52
N LYS A 226 -5.70 -12.34 -10.37
CA LYS A 226 -4.66 -11.72 -11.19
C LYS A 226 -4.75 -10.20 -11.21
N LEU A 227 -4.99 -9.61 -10.03
CA LEU A 227 -5.04 -8.17 -9.87
C LEU A 227 -3.69 -7.54 -10.21
N ASN A 228 -3.72 -6.38 -10.85
CA ASN A 228 -2.53 -5.68 -11.30
C ASN A 228 -1.64 -5.24 -10.15
N GLY A 229 -0.35 -5.20 -10.41
CA GLY A 229 0.67 -4.67 -9.52
C GLY A 229 2.00 -4.55 -10.26
N TRP A 230 3.05 -4.15 -9.56
CA TRP A 230 4.39 -4.07 -10.11
C TRP A 230 5.45 -4.36 -9.05
N TYR A 231 6.64 -4.75 -9.50
CA TYR A 231 7.82 -4.93 -8.66
C TYR A 231 8.93 -4.02 -9.14
N ASP A 232 9.64 -3.38 -8.24
CA ASP A 232 10.97 -2.84 -8.55
C ASP A 232 11.98 -3.99 -8.47
N LEU A 233 12.55 -4.35 -9.61
CA LEU A 233 13.54 -5.42 -9.71
C LEU A 233 14.95 -4.97 -9.27
N ASN A 234 15.15 -3.68 -9.03
CA ASN A 234 16.43 -3.11 -8.59
C ASN A 234 16.50 -2.87 -7.07
N ILE A 235 15.58 -3.42 -6.30
CA ILE A 235 15.70 -3.42 -4.83
C ILE A 235 17.03 -4.09 -4.47
N PRO A 236 17.88 -3.46 -3.63
CA PRO A 236 19.13 -4.04 -3.20
C PRO A 236 18.94 -5.38 -2.49
N ASN A 237 19.59 -6.41 -2.98
CA ASN A 237 19.30 -7.80 -2.57
C ASN A 237 20.31 -8.34 -1.57
N VAL A 238 20.67 -7.51 -0.57
CA VAL A 238 21.69 -7.82 0.44
C VAL A 238 21.42 -9.14 1.18
N PHE A 239 20.15 -9.48 1.42
CA PHE A 239 19.79 -10.67 2.17
C PHE A 239 19.92 -11.98 1.37
N SER A 240 20.05 -11.88 0.05
CA SER A 240 20.37 -13.00 -0.83
C SER A 240 21.85 -13.04 -1.22
N ASN A 241 22.64 -12.08 -0.73
CA ASN A 241 24.08 -12.02 -0.90
C ASN A 241 24.78 -12.33 0.44
N PRO A 242 25.12 -13.60 0.73
CA PRO A 242 25.63 -13.99 2.04
C PRO A 242 26.95 -13.32 2.40
N ARG A 243 27.80 -13.00 1.41
CA ARG A 243 29.07 -12.29 1.64
C ARG A 243 28.83 -10.87 2.13
N LEU A 244 27.91 -10.13 1.49
CA LEU A 244 27.60 -8.75 1.86
C LEU A 244 26.83 -8.69 3.18
N PHE A 245 25.88 -9.61 3.36
CA PHE A 245 25.11 -9.71 4.59
C PHE A 245 26.02 -9.99 5.81
N ASP A 246 26.87 -11.00 5.74
CA ASP A 246 27.83 -11.35 6.80
C ASP A 246 28.78 -10.18 7.09
N ALA A 247 29.25 -9.49 6.04
CA ALA A 247 30.13 -8.37 6.21
C ALA A 247 29.47 -7.20 6.96
N PHE A 248 28.22 -6.87 6.67
CA PHE A 248 27.48 -5.86 7.42
C PHE A 248 27.22 -6.30 8.85
N GLU A 249 26.78 -7.54 9.07
CA GLU A 249 26.47 -8.05 10.40
C GLU A 249 27.70 -8.07 11.32
N ARG A 250 28.83 -8.53 10.82
CA ARG A 250 30.11 -8.54 11.56
C ARG A 250 30.62 -7.12 11.82
N THR A 251 30.53 -6.23 10.82
CA THR A 251 30.88 -4.80 10.98
C THR A 251 30.01 -4.14 12.04
N ARG A 252 28.70 -4.44 12.06
CA ARG A 252 27.76 -3.95 13.08
C ARG A 252 28.17 -4.37 14.49
N ARG A 253 28.67 -5.59 14.66
CA ARG A 253 29.15 -6.11 15.96
C ARG A 253 30.52 -5.57 16.38
N GLY A 254 31.21 -4.83 15.52
CA GLY A 254 32.53 -4.27 15.81
C GLY A 254 33.70 -5.02 15.21
N GLU A 255 33.43 -6.08 14.45
CA GLU A 255 34.48 -6.84 13.78
C GLU A 255 34.98 -6.11 12.54
N ASP A 256 36.22 -6.37 12.16
CA ASP A 256 36.79 -5.90 10.91
C ASP A 256 36.72 -7.01 9.87
N VAL A 257 36.25 -6.68 8.68
CA VAL A 257 35.96 -7.60 7.61
C VAL A 257 36.78 -7.23 6.38
N GLU A 258 37.50 -8.20 5.84
CA GLU A 258 38.35 -8.03 4.66
C GLU A 258 37.58 -7.53 3.43
N LEU A 259 36.30 -7.91 3.29
CA LEU A 259 35.46 -7.45 2.18
C LEU A 259 35.42 -5.91 2.08
N PHE A 260 35.24 -5.23 3.20
CA PHE A 260 35.21 -3.77 3.19
C PHE A 260 36.60 -3.14 3.05
N ASP A 261 37.65 -3.83 3.47
CA ASP A 261 38.99 -3.40 3.14
C ASP A 261 39.22 -3.46 1.63
N GLN A 262 38.78 -4.50 0.96
CA GLN A 262 38.86 -4.66 -0.50
C GLN A 262 38.04 -3.59 -1.24
N VAL A 263 36.79 -3.37 -0.80
CA VAL A 263 35.91 -2.38 -1.44
C VAL A 263 36.46 -0.96 -1.33
N PHE A 264 37.00 -0.59 -0.17
CA PHE A 264 37.41 0.79 0.14
C PHE A 264 38.92 1.02 0.13
N MET A 265 39.72 0.07 -0.27
CA MET A 265 41.17 0.20 -0.30
C MET A 265 41.63 1.50 -0.97
N GLY A 266 42.47 2.26 -0.29
CA GLY A 266 42.97 3.56 -0.78
C GLY A 266 41.98 4.71 -0.70
N LEU A 267 40.79 4.52 -0.12
CA LEU A 267 39.78 5.57 0.08
C LEU A 267 39.64 5.93 1.56
N SER A 268 39.49 7.20 1.88
CA SER A 268 39.06 7.63 3.20
C SER A 268 37.55 7.92 3.19
N LEU A 269 36.79 7.24 4.05
CA LEU A 269 35.35 7.46 4.23
C LEU A 269 35.04 8.47 5.35
N VAL A 270 36.07 8.92 6.06
CA VAL A 270 35.92 9.79 7.22
C VAL A 270 36.87 10.96 7.06
N THR A 271 36.36 12.18 7.11
CA THR A 271 37.18 13.39 6.99
C THR A 271 38.30 13.41 8.05
N GLY A 272 39.52 13.70 7.63
CA GLY A 272 40.67 13.78 8.52
C GLY A 272 41.32 12.43 8.89
N ARG A 273 40.78 11.29 8.41
CA ARG A 273 41.42 9.96 8.58
C ARG A 273 42.26 9.58 7.36
N ALA A 274 43.28 8.78 7.61
CA ALA A 274 44.05 8.14 6.54
C ALA A 274 43.17 7.15 5.74
N ALA A 275 43.55 6.90 4.50
CA ALA A 275 42.83 5.98 3.64
C ALA A 275 42.88 4.53 4.16
N VAL A 276 41.85 3.74 3.85
CA VAL A 276 41.79 2.31 4.16
C VAL A 276 43.02 1.60 3.55
N ASN A 277 43.73 0.87 4.36
CA ASN A 277 44.92 0.11 3.97
C ASN A 277 44.84 -1.38 4.31
N GLY A 278 43.73 -1.86 4.89
CA GLY A 278 43.48 -3.24 5.25
C GLY A 278 44.23 -3.73 6.49
N THR A 279 45.04 -2.88 7.15
CA THR A 279 45.82 -3.23 8.34
C THR A 279 45.48 -2.29 9.51
N THR A 280 45.99 -1.07 9.51
CA THR A 280 45.80 -0.06 10.56
C THR A 280 44.57 0.84 10.30
N GLN A 281 44.09 0.91 9.08
CA GLN A 281 42.88 1.62 8.66
C GLN A 281 41.95 0.61 7.99
N ARG A 282 40.96 0.16 8.75
CA ARG A 282 40.06 -0.90 8.31
C ARG A 282 38.78 -0.32 7.68
N GLY A 283 38.32 -0.92 6.58
CA GLY A 283 37.09 -0.52 5.88
C GLY A 283 35.86 -0.58 6.77
N SER A 284 35.75 -1.61 7.60
CA SER A 284 34.65 -1.77 8.57
C SER A 284 34.65 -0.65 9.63
N GLU A 285 35.82 -0.25 10.14
CA GLU A 285 35.94 0.86 11.08
C GLU A 285 35.51 2.18 10.44
N HIS A 286 35.94 2.42 9.21
CA HIS A 286 35.51 3.58 8.46
C HIS A 286 33.98 3.63 8.27
N LEU A 287 33.32 2.49 7.99
CA LEU A 287 31.87 2.42 7.88
C LEU A 287 31.16 2.75 9.20
N ARG A 288 31.70 2.26 10.34
CA ARG A 288 31.15 2.54 11.67
C ARG A 288 31.28 4.02 12.07
N LEU A 289 32.20 4.75 11.47
CA LEU A 289 32.43 6.19 11.75
C LEU A 289 31.80 7.12 10.72
N ASN A 290 31.51 6.62 9.51
CA ASN A 290 30.97 7.42 8.44
C ASN A 290 29.49 7.77 8.70
N THR A 291 29.12 9.05 8.60
CA THR A 291 27.78 9.56 8.91
C THR A 291 26.66 8.96 8.06
N THR A 292 26.96 8.50 6.85
CA THR A 292 25.96 7.87 5.96
C THR A 292 25.67 6.43 6.37
N PHE A 293 26.68 5.70 6.86
CA PHE A 293 26.56 4.26 7.12
C PHE A 293 26.32 3.90 8.59
N ARG A 294 26.89 4.68 9.53
CA ARG A 294 26.87 4.33 10.96
C ARG A 294 25.46 4.16 11.54
N ASP A 295 24.54 5.06 11.17
CA ASP A 295 23.16 5.02 11.66
C ASP A 295 22.38 3.83 11.06
N LEU A 296 22.64 3.51 9.79
CA LEU A 296 22.07 2.34 9.12
C LEU A 296 22.58 1.04 9.76
N LEU A 297 23.89 0.95 10.02
CA LEU A 297 24.50 -0.21 10.69
C LEU A 297 23.97 -0.35 12.13
N ALA A 298 23.93 0.73 12.91
CA ALA A 298 23.45 0.70 14.28
C ALA A 298 22.04 0.12 14.37
N ASN A 299 21.16 0.49 13.43
CA ASN A 299 19.77 0.08 13.39
C ASN A 299 19.52 -1.19 12.54
N GLY A 300 20.56 -1.83 12.00
CA GLY A 300 20.43 -3.06 11.21
C GLY A 300 19.76 -2.85 9.85
N ASP A 301 19.70 -1.62 9.33
CA ASP A 301 19.18 -1.33 7.99
C ASP A 301 20.22 -1.65 6.91
N PHE A 302 20.43 -2.92 6.68
CA PHE A 302 21.38 -3.40 5.69
C PHE A 302 20.91 -3.17 4.26
N ALA A 303 19.60 -3.07 4.02
CA ALA A 303 19.08 -2.68 2.71
C ALA A 303 19.43 -1.24 2.39
N GLY A 304 19.27 -0.32 3.35
CA GLY A 304 19.71 1.06 3.25
C GLY A 304 21.22 1.17 3.07
N ALA A 305 22.02 0.43 3.85
CA ALA A 305 23.47 0.40 3.74
C ALA A 305 23.95 -0.13 2.37
N ALA A 306 23.32 -1.19 1.85
CA ALA A 306 23.61 -1.72 0.52
C ALA A 306 23.22 -0.75 -0.59
N THR A 307 22.09 -0.05 -0.43
CA THR A 307 21.68 1.04 -1.35
C THR A 307 22.74 2.13 -1.39
N GLN A 308 23.19 2.60 -0.24
CA GLN A 308 24.25 3.61 -0.18
C GLN A 308 25.54 3.10 -0.82
N LEU A 309 25.95 1.86 -0.54
CA LEU A 309 27.13 1.27 -1.12
C LEU A 309 27.04 1.14 -2.65
N ASN A 310 25.87 0.77 -3.17
CA ASN A 310 25.62 0.62 -4.60
C ASN A 310 25.70 1.96 -5.36
N TYR A 311 25.30 3.07 -4.71
CA TYR A 311 25.32 4.39 -5.34
C TYR A 311 26.59 5.19 -5.06
N PHE A 312 27.53 4.62 -4.36
CA PHE A 312 28.70 5.34 -3.86
C PHE A 312 29.66 5.74 -4.97
N ASN A 313 29.90 7.04 -5.12
CA ASN A 313 30.77 7.59 -6.15
C ASN A 313 32.18 7.95 -5.66
N GLY A 314 32.50 7.65 -4.41
CA GLY A 314 33.74 8.02 -3.77
C GLY A 314 33.66 9.28 -2.92
N PHE A 315 34.62 9.44 -2.04
CA PHE A 315 34.70 10.52 -1.08
C PHE A 315 35.88 11.43 -1.33
N GLY A 316 35.64 12.66 -1.05
CA GLY A 316 36.59 13.56 -0.47
C GLY A 316 37.42 14.39 -1.39
N THR A 317 37.26 15.61 -1.12
CA THR A 317 38.18 16.70 -1.41
C THR A 317 39.45 16.54 -0.59
N GLY A 318 40.53 16.24 -1.23
CA GLY A 318 41.85 16.41 -0.63
C GLY A 318 42.68 15.13 -0.55
N ALA A 319 43.75 15.14 -1.25
CA ALA A 319 44.86 14.21 -1.28
C ALA A 319 44.55 12.78 -1.79
N ALA A 320 44.91 12.53 -3.02
CA ALA A 320 45.19 11.23 -3.62
C ALA A 320 44.12 10.14 -3.33
N GLY A 321 43.13 10.05 -4.18
CA GLY A 321 42.18 8.95 -4.12
C GLY A 321 40.73 9.25 -4.47
N VAL A 322 40.43 10.39 -5.05
CA VAL A 322 39.07 10.68 -5.56
C VAL A 322 38.82 9.82 -6.79
N VAL A 323 37.91 8.87 -6.68
CA VAL A 323 37.33 8.20 -7.83
C VAL A 323 36.25 9.10 -8.40
N THR A 324 36.59 9.92 -9.37
CA THR A 324 35.60 10.65 -10.16
C THR A 324 35.10 9.71 -11.24
N GLY A 325 33.89 9.17 -11.08
CA GLY A 325 33.18 8.55 -12.19
C GLY A 325 32.87 9.59 -13.27
N ALA A 326 32.61 9.16 -14.49
CA ALA A 326 32.05 10.01 -15.51
C ALA A 326 30.76 10.68 -15.01
N ALA A 327 30.47 11.90 -15.48
CA ALA A 327 29.28 12.62 -15.05
C ALA A 327 28.01 11.77 -15.22
N GLY A 328 27.29 11.53 -14.11
CA GLY A 328 26.07 10.72 -14.07
C GLY A 328 26.27 9.22 -13.81
N GLU A 329 27.50 8.72 -13.68
CA GLU A 329 27.75 7.34 -13.22
C GLU A 329 27.65 7.24 -11.70
N ARG A 330 27.08 6.10 -11.23
CA ARG A 330 27.03 5.71 -9.82
C ARG A 330 27.75 4.37 -9.63
N GLY A 331 28.02 3.98 -8.38
CA GLY A 331 28.69 2.70 -8.11
C GLY A 331 30.16 2.65 -8.50
N THR A 332 30.83 3.79 -8.61
CA THR A 332 32.22 3.87 -9.04
C THR A 332 33.18 3.19 -8.07
N VAL A 333 32.83 3.15 -6.77
CA VAL A 333 33.64 2.47 -5.75
C VAL A 333 33.65 0.96 -5.97
N LEU A 334 32.49 0.34 -6.22
CA LEU A 334 32.40 -1.09 -6.53
C LEU A 334 33.07 -1.43 -7.87
N LYS A 335 32.88 -0.59 -8.89
CA LYS A 335 33.55 -0.76 -10.19
C LYS A 335 35.07 -0.74 -10.03
N ARG A 336 35.60 0.22 -9.27
CA ARG A 336 37.01 0.31 -8.97
C ARG A 336 37.52 -0.95 -8.26
N ALA A 337 36.83 -1.38 -7.21
CA ALA A 337 37.17 -2.58 -6.47
C ALA A 337 37.14 -3.83 -7.36
N ASN A 338 36.20 -3.90 -8.31
CA ASN A 338 36.08 -5.02 -9.25
C ASN A 338 37.22 -5.08 -10.29
N LEU A 339 37.77 -3.93 -10.67
CA LEU A 339 38.87 -3.84 -11.64
C LEU A 339 40.28 -4.07 -11.01
N GLY A 340 40.33 -4.27 -9.69
CA GLY A 340 41.58 -4.23 -8.95
C GLY A 340 42.03 -2.80 -8.63
N ILE A 341 42.97 -2.64 -7.68
CA ILE A 341 43.31 -1.32 -7.14
C ILE A 341 44.27 -0.56 -8.09
N ASN A 342 43.88 -0.28 -9.28
CA ASN A 342 44.56 0.71 -10.12
C ASN A 342 43.60 1.86 -10.38
N VAL A 343 43.63 2.85 -9.50
CA VAL A 343 42.96 4.13 -9.73
C VAL A 343 43.73 4.85 -10.83
N PRO A 344 43.09 5.36 -11.88
CA PRO A 344 43.74 6.33 -12.76
C PRO A 344 44.23 7.52 -11.91
N GLY A 345 45.52 7.71 -11.80
CA GLY A 345 46.16 8.64 -10.88
C GLY A 345 46.70 8.02 -9.58
N GLY A 346 46.77 6.73 -9.50
CA GLY A 346 46.94 5.79 -8.46
C GLY A 346 47.80 6.03 -7.27
N VAL A 347 47.27 5.71 -6.10
CA VAL A 347 48.07 5.39 -4.92
C VAL A 347 48.13 3.86 -4.82
N THR A 348 49.29 3.30 -5.05
CA THR A 348 49.60 1.91 -4.67
C THR A 348 49.79 1.92 -3.15
N VAL A 349 48.88 1.31 -2.41
CA VAL A 349 49.07 1.15 -0.96
C VAL A 349 50.02 -0.01 -0.75
N ALA A 350 51.26 0.29 -0.37
CA ALA A 350 52.26 -0.75 -0.09
C ALA A 350 51.78 -1.63 1.07
N GLY A 351 51.83 -2.96 0.87
CA GLY A 351 51.41 -3.94 1.87
C GLY A 351 49.90 -4.22 1.95
N ALA A 352 49.09 -3.63 1.08
CA ALA A 352 47.68 -3.95 1.02
C ALA A 352 47.43 -5.33 0.39
N PRO A 353 46.48 -6.12 0.90
CA PRO A 353 46.08 -7.36 0.24
C PRO A 353 45.60 -7.07 -1.18
N ALA A 354 46.01 -7.95 -2.11
CA ALA A 354 45.62 -7.84 -3.50
C ALA A 354 44.09 -8.02 -3.61
N VAL A 355 43.42 -7.05 -4.23
CA VAL A 355 42.00 -7.21 -4.60
C VAL A 355 41.92 -8.05 -5.87
N THR A 356 41.21 -9.16 -5.80
CA THR A 356 40.99 -10.00 -6.96
C THR A 356 39.98 -9.31 -7.90
N SER A 357 40.35 -9.11 -9.16
CA SER A 357 39.43 -8.57 -10.16
C SER A 357 38.24 -9.51 -10.35
N GLY A 358 37.08 -8.96 -10.65
CA GLY A 358 35.86 -9.74 -10.89
C GLY A 358 35.03 -10.08 -9.64
N GLN A 359 35.47 -9.72 -8.43
CA GLN A 359 34.74 -10.04 -7.19
C GLN A 359 33.47 -9.20 -6.96
N PHE A 360 33.39 -8.01 -7.57
CA PHE A 360 32.30 -7.07 -7.39
C PHE A 360 31.71 -6.68 -8.76
N PRO A 361 31.04 -7.62 -9.46
CA PRO A 361 30.44 -7.31 -10.75
C PRO A 361 29.38 -6.19 -10.62
N SER A 362 29.07 -5.49 -11.69
CA SER A 362 28.18 -4.33 -11.66
C SER A 362 26.76 -4.67 -11.19
N ASN A 363 26.34 -5.93 -11.25
CA ASN A 363 25.08 -6.44 -10.72
C ASN A 363 25.19 -7.09 -9.32
N TRP A 364 26.26 -6.81 -8.60
CA TRP A 364 26.53 -7.46 -7.30
C TRP A 364 25.48 -7.12 -6.21
N ILE A 365 24.89 -5.92 -6.25
CA ILE A 365 23.88 -5.45 -5.29
C ILE A 365 22.50 -5.35 -5.93
N THR A 366 22.41 -4.82 -7.13
CA THR A 366 21.14 -4.64 -7.87
C THR A 366 21.17 -5.41 -9.17
N ALA A 367 20.00 -5.90 -9.62
CA ALA A 367 19.91 -6.75 -10.79
C ALA A 367 20.34 -6.04 -12.09
N ASN A 368 19.93 -4.79 -12.27
CA ASN A 368 20.23 -4.01 -13.47
C ASN A 368 20.96 -2.70 -13.17
N PRO A 369 22.28 -2.67 -13.26
CA PRO A 369 23.06 -1.48 -12.93
C PRO A 369 22.93 -0.33 -13.91
N GLN A 370 22.20 -0.47 -15.02
CA GLN A 370 21.92 0.61 -15.97
C GLN A 370 20.91 1.63 -15.40
N PHE A 371 20.07 1.23 -14.43
CA PHE A 371 18.95 2.01 -13.95
C PHE A 371 18.94 2.15 -12.42
N ASN A 372 18.28 3.20 -11.94
CA ASN A 372 17.99 3.39 -10.53
C ASN A 372 16.85 2.48 -10.06
N ALA A 373 15.74 2.47 -10.83
CA ALA A 373 14.59 1.61 -10.57
C ALA A 373 14.13 0.93 -11.86
N VAL A 374 13.65 -0.28 -11.73
CA VAL A 374 13.24 -1.12 -12.85
C VAL A 374 11.89 -1.77 -12.52
N ASN A 375 10.82 -1.20 -13.04
CA ASN A 375 9.46 -1.55 -12.67
C ASN A 375 8.86 -2.60 -13.61
N LEU A 376 8.66 -3.81 -13.12
CA LEU A 376 7.95 -4.88 -13.84
C LEU A 376 6.47 -4.88 -13.48
N TYR A 377 5.61 -4.49 -14.41
CA TYR A 377 4.15 -4.60 -14.28
C TYR A 377 3.70 -6.04 -14.53
N THR A 378 2.93 -6.61 -13.60
CA THR A 378 2.49 -8.00 -13.64
C THR A 378 1.13 -8.15 -12.94
N ASN A 379 0.67 -9.37 -12.75
CA ASN A 379 -0.58 -9.72 -12.11
C ASN A 379 -0.38 -10.45 -10.75
N PRO A 380 0.26 -9.84 -9.74
CA PRO A 380 0.61 -10.52 -8.51
C PRO A 380 -0.53 -10.58 -7.49
N GLY A 381 -1.59 -9.81 -7.69
CA GLY A 381 -2.61 -9.58 -6.69
C GLY A 381 -3.75 -10.60 -6.71
N SER A 382 -4.30 -10.86 -5.53
CA SER A 382 -5.53 -11.61 -5.34
C SER A 382 -6.30 -11.04 -4.15
N SER A 383 -7.63 -11.14 -4.19
CA SER A 383 -8.49 -10.78 -3.07
C SER A 383 -9.66 -11.75 -2.97
N VAL A 384 -10.15 -11.92 -1.74
CA VAL A 384 -11.36 -12.71 -1.46
C VAL A 384 -12.20 -11.96 -0.44
N TYR A 385 -13.46 -11.78 -0.73
CA TYR A 385 -14.46 -11.21 0.18
C TYR A 385 -15.63 -12.15 0.32
N HIS A 386 -16.06 -12.40 1.57
CA HIS A 386 -17.27 -13.12 1.90
C HIS A 386 -18.07 -12.33 2.91
N SER A 387 -19.37 -12.22 2.71
CA SER A 387 -20.27 -11.61 3.68
C SER A 387 -21.61 -12.31 3.75
N MET A 388 -22.17 -12.33 4.95
CA MET A 388 -23.58 -12.54 5.20
C MET A 388 -24.21 -11.22 5.60
N GLN A 389 -25.27 -10.83 4.91
CA GLN A 389 -25.98 -9.59 5.16
C GLN A 389 -27.43 -9.92 5.52
N ALA A 390 -27.92 -9.35 6.61
CA ALA A 390 -29.32 -9.46 7.03
C ALA A 390 -29.94 -8.05 7.06
N GLN A 391 -31.03 -7.86 6.36
CA GLN A 391 -31.75 -6.59 6.30
C GLN A 391 -33.20 -6.78 6.69
N ALA A 392 -33.68 -5.96 7.61
CA ALA A 392 -35.08 -5.85 7.94
C ALA A 392 -35.61 -4.47 7.49
N THR A 393 -36.73 -4.46 6.79
CA THR A 393 -37.37 -3.23 6.30
C THR A 393 -38.83 -3.22 6.76
N LEU A 394 -39.17 -2.25 7.59
CA LEU A 394 -40.54 -1.97 8.01
C LEU A 394 -41.08 -0.79 7.21
N ARG A 395 -42.09 -1.04 6.36
CA ARG A 395 -42.84 0.03 5.66
C ARG A 395 -43.65 0.83 6.64
N PRO A 396 -44.02 2.09 6.32
CA PRO A 396 -44.79 2.94 7.21
C PRO A 396 -46.02 2.23 7.78
N THR A 397 -46.05 2.08 9.10
CA THR A 397 -47.14 1.48 9.82
C THR A 397 -47.22 2.10 11.22
N HIS A 398 -48.40 2.57 11.62
CA HIS A 398 -48.64 3.23 12.91
C HIS A 398 -47.65 4.40 13.21
N GLY A 399 -47.25 5.13 12.16
CA GLY A 399 -46.27 6.20 12.29
C GLY A 399 -44.81 5.81 12.37
N LEU A 400 -44.48 4.50 12.28
CA LEU A 400 -43.12 3.98 12.32
C LEU A 400 -42.71 3.42 10.95
N ASN A 401 -41.56 3.83 10.47
CA ASN A 401 -40.82 3.08 9.45
C ASN A 401 -39.37 2.93 9.87
N PHE A 402 -38.74 1.83 9.51
CA PHE A 402 -37.30 1.68 9.71
C PHE A 402 -36.70 0.67 8.74
N GLN A 403 -35.40 0.81 8.51
CA GLN A 403 -34.55 -0.17 7.87
C GLN A 403 -33.33 -0.39 8.74
N GLY A 404 -33.04 -1.67 9.00
CA GLY A 404 -31.81 -2.08 9.68
C GLY A 404 -31.07 -3.09 8.82
N THR A 405 -29.76 -2.93 8.67
CA THR A 405 -28.88 -3.83 7.92
C THR A 405 -27.73 -4.24 8.80
N TYR A 406 -27.50 -5.52 8.91
CA TYR A 406 -26.33 -6.10 9.58
C TYR A 406 -25.50 -6.87 8.58
N VAL A 407 -24.18 -6.61 8.59
CA VAL A 407 -23.20 -7.29 7.73
C VAL A 407 -22.16 -7.97 8.62
N TRP A 408 -21.99 -9.26 8.41
CA TRP A 408 -20.86 -10.01 8.92
C TRP A 408 -20.00 -10.41 7.73
N SER A 409 -18.73 -9.98 7.75
CA SER A 409 -17.86 -10.15 6.59
C SER A 409 -16.45 -10.58 6.93
N ARG A 410 -15.75 -11.10 5.91
CA ARG A 410 -14.31 -11.34 5.94
C ARG A 410 -13.71 -10.99 4.57
N SER A 411 -12.71 -10.12 4.58
CA SER A 411 -11.97 -9.70 3.40
C SER A 411 -10.49 -10.03 3.59
N LEU A 412 -9.94 -10.77 2.63
CA LEU A 412 -8.52 -11.14 2.57
C LEU A 412 -7.94 -10.67 1.25
N GLU A 413 -6.70 -10.20 1.26
CA GLU A 413 -6.04 -9.78 0.04
C GLU A 413 -4.51 -9.92 0.12
N THR A 414 -3.89 -9.97 -1.05
CA THR A 414 -2.46 -9.70 -1.17
C THR A 414 -2.23 -8.23 -0.81
N PRO A 415 -1.24 -7.91 0.05
CA PRO A 415 -1.02 -6.53 0.46
C PRO A 415 -0.66 -5.68 -0.75
N LEU A 416 -1.49 -4.70 -1.00
CA LEU A 416 -1.29 -3.67 -2.02
C LEU A 416 -1.15 -2.35 -1.27
N THR A 417 0.01 -1.69 -1.34
CA THR A 417 0.20 -0.39 -0.69
C THR A 417 -0.10 0.75 -1.63
N GLY A 418 -0.80 1.74 -1.08
CA GLY A 418 -1.13 3.02 -1.69
C GLY A 418 -2.22 2.91 -2.77
N SER A 419 -3.41 3.32 -2.46
CA SER A 419 -4.50 3.38 -3.42
C SER A 419 -4.48 4.71 -4.17
N ASN A 420 -3.89 4.76 -5.35
CA ASN A 420 -4.30 5.75 -6.33
C ASN A 420 -5.38 5.16 -7.23
N ILE A 421 -6.54 4.88 -6.63
CA ILE A 421 -7.73 4.40 -7.34
C ILE A 421 -8.17 5.41 -8.43
N ALA A 422 -7.84 6.70 -8.26
CA ALA A 422 -8.18 7.76 -9.21
C ALA A 422 -7.63 7.53 -10.63
N ASN A 423 -6.53 6.79 -10.78
CA ASN A 423 -5.92 6.53 -12.07
C ASN A 423 -5.92 5.03 -12.47
N GLY A 424 -6.67 4.18 -11.74
CA GLY A 424 -6.68 2.74 -12.00
C GLY A 424 -5.34 2.03 -11.75
N LEU A 425 -4.41 2.70 -11.12
CA LEU A 425 -3.12 2.15 -10.72
C LEU A 425 -3.30 1.41 -9.41
N LEU A 426 -3.29 0.11 -9.48
CA LEU A 426 -3.07 -0.73 -8.31
C LEU A 426 -1.61 -0.58 -7.89
N THR A 427 -1.44 -0.40 -6.64
CA THR A 427 -0.19 -0.08 -5.98
C THR A 427 0.68 -1.29 -5.76
N VAL A 428 1.94 -1.01 -5.60
CA VAL A 428 3.00 -1.98 -5.37
C VAL A 428 2.64 -2.89 -4.21
N PRO A 429 2.64 -4.20 -4.40
CA PRO A 429 2.61 -5.09 -3.25
C PRO A 429 3.87 -4.87 -2.42
N THR A 430 3.68 -4.34 -1.22
CA THR A 430 4.79 -4.24 -0.26
C THR A 430 4.92 -5.56 0.46
N TYR A 431 5.76 -6.42 -0.05
CA TYR A 431 6.06 -7.68 0.61
C TYR A 431 7.09 -7.47 1.72
N THR A 432 6.90 -8.18 2.82
CA THR A 432 7.92 -8.27 3.87
C THR A 432 9.16 -8.99 3.33
N ASN A 433 8.95 -9.99 2.49
CA ASN A 433 10.00 -10.67 1.72
C ASN A 433 9.41 -11.10 0.36
N PRO A 434 9.90 -10.60 -0.77
CA PRO A 434 9.40 -10.97 -2.09
C PRO A 434 9.50 -12.47 -2.41
N ALA A 435 10.42 -13.19 -1.81
CA ALA A 435 10.54 -14.65 -1.96
C ALA A 435 9.44 -15.42 -1.20
N GLU A 436 8.83 -14.79 -0.20
CA GLU A 436 7.81 -15.38 0.67
C GLU A 436 6.46 -14.66 0.62
N ARG A 437 6.11 -14.10 -0.54
CA ARG A 437 4.90 -13.25 -0.73
C ARG A 437 3.59 -13.86 -0.26
N ASN A 438 3.46 -15.17 -0.32
CA ASN A 438 2.27 -15.88 0.16
C ASN A 438 2.07 -15.75 1.68
N LYS A 439 3.13 -15.49 2.45
CA LYS A 439 3.04 -15.24 3.89
C LYS A 439 2.48 -13.85 4.23
N ASP A 440 2.37 -12.97 3.26
CA ASP A 440 1.81 -11.63 3.43
C ASP A 440 0.31 -11.56 3.08
N TYR A 441 -0.30 -12.66 2.64
CA TYR A 441 -1.75 -12.73 2.41
C TYR A 441 -2.49 -12.61 3.76
N ALA A 442 -3.22 -11.53 3.94
CA ALA A 442 -3.79 -11.14 5.22
C ALA A 442 -5.18 -10.51 5.06
N LEU A 443 -5.79 -10.14 6.17
CA LEU A 443 -7.00 -9.32 6.14
C LEU A 443 -6.75 -8.02 5.35
N SER A 444 -7.76 -7.60 4.57
CA SER A 444 -7.72 -6.31 3.88
C SER A 444 -7.68 -5.16 4.91
N PRO A 445 -6.90 -4.09 4.69
CA PRO A 445 -6.92 -2.91 5.56
C PRO A 445 -8.32 -2.28 5.71
N ASN A 446 -9.18 -2.50 4.73
CA ASN A 446 -10.57 -2.01 4.73
C ASN A 446 -11.57 -3.06 5.27
N HIS A 447 -11.08 -4.17 5.82
CA HIS A 447 -11.95 -5.18 6.40
C HIS A 447 -12.67 -4.66 7.64
N VAL A 448 -13.97 -4.96 7.73
CA VAL A 448 -14.80 -4.74 8.91
C VAL A 448 -15.55 -6.04 9.18
N THR A 449 -15.37 -6.64 10.37
CA THR A 449 -16.00 -7.93 10.69
C THR A 449 -17.49 -7.78 10.88
N HIS A 450 -17.93 -6.78 11.63
CA HIS A 450 -19.33 -6.51 11.94
C HIS A 450 -19.67 -5.05 11.63
N ASP A 451 -20.69 -4.83 10.82
CA ASP A 451 -21.23 -3.50 10.47
C ASP A 451 -22.74 -3.54 10.63
N PHE A 452 -23.29 -2.69 11.48
CA PHE A 452 -24.71 -2.52 11.65
C PHE A 452 -25.10 -1.07 11.35
N ARG A 453 -26.06 -0.92 10.46
CA ARG A 453 -26.61 0.38 10.09
C ARG A 453 -28.12 0.34 10.17
N SER A 454 -28.71 1.37 10.77
CA SER A 454 -30.16 1.49 10.83
C SER A 454 -30.56 2.95 10.64
N ASN A 455 -31.68 3.13 9.98
CA ASN A 455 -32.33 4.44 9.88
C ASN A 455 -33.84 4.27 9.95
N GLY A 456 -34.52 5.31 10.37
CA GLY A 456 -35.95 5.28 10.44
C GLY A 456 -36.56 6.61 10.83
N THR A 457 -37.90 6.64 10.76
CA THR A 457 -38.70 7.77 11.23
C THR A 457 -39.82 7.25 12.12
N PHE A 458 -40.16 8.01 13.14
CA PHE A 458 -41.22 7.74 14.07
C PHE A 458 -42.07 8.99 14.32
N GLU A 459 -43.34 8.93 13.98
CA GLU A 459 -44.29 9.95 14.37
C GLU A 459 -44.66 9.77 15.84
N LEU A 460 -44.41 10.78 16.66
CA LEU A 460 -44.78 10.70 18.05
C LEU A 460 -46.30 10.61 18.19
N PRO A 461 -46.83 9.61 18.90
CA PRO A 461 -48.28 9.41 19.03
C PRO A 461 -48.90 10.37 20.06
N MET A 462 -48.63 11.66 19.87
CA MET A 462 -49.10 12.74 20.74
C MET A 462 -50.13 13.65 20.01
N GLY A 463 -51.13 14.12 20.76
CA GLY A 463 -52.11 15.04 20.27
C GLY A 463 -53.52 14.46 20.16
N PRO A 464 -54.47 15.22 19.61
CA PRO A 464 -55.87 14.84 19.52
C PRO A 464 -56.09 13.48 18.87
N GLY A 465 -56.81 12.58 19.55
CA GLY A 465 -57.10 11.24 19.04
C GLY A 465 -55.91 10.27 19.00
N ARG A 466 -54.71 10.68 19.43
CA ARG A 466 -53.49 9.86 19.51
C ARG A 466 -53.38 9.14 20.86
N LEU A 467 -52.38 8.31 21.05
CA LEU A 467 -52.16 7.53 22.28
C LEU A 467 -51.91 8.43 23.51
N LEU A 468 -51.12 9.48 23.33
CA LEU A 468 -50.78 10.43 24.38
C LEU A 468 -51.50 11.75 24.15
N PHE A 469 -52.02 12.36 25.21
CA PHE A 469 -52.75 13.65 25.17
C PHE A 469 -53.96 13.64 24.27
N ARG A 470 -54.71 12.54 24.26
CA ARG A 470 -55.85 12.25 23.36
C ARG A 470 -56.92 13.34 23.38
N ASN A 471 -57.18 13.97 24.53
CA ASN A 471 -58.23 14.94 24.75
C ASN A 471 -57.71 16.40 24.63
N SER A 472 -56.48 16.59 24.14
CA SER A 472 -55.97 17.95 23.94
C SER A 472 -56.75 18.71 22.88
N SER A 473 -57.00 19.99 23.15
CA SER A 473 -57.73 20.91 22.25
C SER A 473 -57.05 22.28 22.20
N GLY A 474 -57.48 23.13 21.27
CA GLY A 474 -56.96 24.48 21.12
C GLY A 474 -55.47 24.58 20.86
N ILE A 475 -54.78 25.48 21.54
CA ILE A 475 -53.34 25.73 21.39
C ILE A 475 -52.52 24.51 21.84
N ALA A 476 -52.93 23.81 22.92
CA ALA A 476 -52.27 22.60 23.41
C ALA A 476 -52.27 21.50 22.35
N ALA A 477 -53.35 21.27 21.65
CA ALA A 477 -53.41 20.33 20.54
C ALA A 477 -52.40 20.67 19.44
N ARG A 478 -52.33 21.93 19.05
CA ARG A 478 -51.39 22.44 18.04
C ARG A 478 -49.94 22.30 18.44
N LEU A 479 -49.61 22.40 19.72
CA LEU A 479 -48.24 22.21 20.23
C LEU A 479 -47.85 20.75 20.31
N LEU A 480 -48.77 19.84 20.55
CA LEU A 480 -48.52 18.43 20.77
C LEU A 480 -48.58 17.57 19.52
N GLU A 481 -49.39 17.94 18.51
CA GLU A 481 -49.53 17.19 17.25
C GLU A 481 -48.37 17.43 16.28
N GLY A 482 -48.17 16.51 15.33
CA GLY A 482 -47.29 16.71 14.17
C GLY A 482 -45.78 16.63 14.47
N TRP A 483 -45.39 15.95 15.52
CA TRP A 483 -43.98 15.67 15.84
C TRP A 483 -43.53 14.38 15.17
N THR A 484 -42.43 14.47 14.45
CA THR A 484 -41.74 13.32 13.82
C THR A 484 -40.29 13.31 14.23
N THR A 485 -39.81 12.18 14.69
CA THR A 485 -38.38 11.92 14.95
C THR A 485 -37.82 11.09 13.82
N SER A 486 -36.56 11.33 13.45
CA SER A 486 -35.80 10.46 12.59
C SER A 486 -34.46 10.13 13.24
N PHE A 487 -33.90 8.96 12.92
CA PHE A 487 -32.65 8.53 13.49
C PHE A 487 -31.78 7.81 12.43
N ILE A 488 -30.49 7.88 12.63
CA ILE A 488 -29.46 7.10 11.92
C ILE A 488 -28.52 6.52 12.97
N VAL A 489 -28.30 5.20 12.90
CA VAL A 489 -27.38 4.46 13.76
C VAL A 489 -26.34 3.78 12.89
N ASN A 490 -25.06 3.95 13.23
CA ASN A 490 -23.96 3.23 12.63
C ASN A 490 -23.12 2.62 13.74
N LEU A 491 -22.86 1.32 13.67
CA LEU A 491 -22.02 0.56 14.59
C LEU A 491 -21.10 -0.31 13.75
N SER A 492 -19.79 -0.21 13.95
CA SER A 492 -18.84 -1.08 13.24
C SER A 492 -17.68 -1.48 14.14
N THR A 493 -17.20 -2.70 13.93
CA THR A 493 -15.91 -3.12 14.49
C THR A 493 -14.77 -2.33 13.86
N GLY A 494 -13.63 -2.27 14.52
CA GLY A 494 -12.44 -1.63 13.99
C GLY A 494 -11.90 -2.35 12.75
N GLN A 495 -11.15 -1.60 11.96
CA GLN A 495 -10.41 -2.15 10.83
C GLN A 495 -9.13 -2.85 11.32
N PRO A 496 -8.69 -3.92 10.67
CA PRO A 496 -7.42 -4.54 11.01
C PRO A 496 -6.25 -3.61 10.65
N THR A 497 -5.19 -3.70 11.44
CA THR A 497 -3.99 -2.90 11.24
C THR A 497 -2.74 -3.71 11.52
N THR A 498 -1.62 -3.23 11.02
CA THR A 498 -0.30 -3.83 11.20
C THR A 498 0.49 -3.06 12.26
N VAL A 499 1.04 -3.77 13.23
CA VAL A 499 2.06 -3.20 14.10
C VAL A 499 3.35 -3.10 13.30
N ALA A 500 3.91 -1.89 13.23
CA ALA A 500 5.12 -1.63 12.47
C ALA A 500 6.37 -1.78 13.35
N ALA A 501 7.40 -2.36 12.77
CA ALA A 501 8.76 -2.41 13.30
C ALA A 501 9.75 -1.89 12.24
N ALA A 502 11.01 -1.73 12.60
CA ALA A 502 12.04 -1.52 11.62
C ALA A 502 12.07 -2.70 10.64
N ASN A 503 12.16 -2.39 9.37
CA ASN A 503 12.20 -3.45 8.37
C ASN A 503 13.64 -3.92 8.17
N MET A 504 13.89 -5.14 8.55
CA MET A 504 15.20 -5.75 8.43
C MET A 504 15.40 -6.53 7.11
N LEU A 505 14.33 -6.63 6.29
CA LEU A 505 14.39 -7.26 4.97
C LEU A 505 14.00 -6.28 3.85
N TYR A 506 12.77 -5.76 3.90
CA TYR A 506 12.14 -4.90 2.90
C TYR A 506 11.12 -3.98 3.56
N ALA A 507 10.56 -3.03 2.84
CA ALA A 507 9.58 -2.09 3.37
C ALA A 507 8.33 -2.80 3.95
N GLY A 508 7.83 -2.34 5.08
CA GLY A 508 6.63 -2.88 5.73
C GLY A 508 6.88 -3.98 6.77
N GLY A 509 8.00 -3.94 7.44
CA GLY A 509 8.36 -4.89 8.51
C GLY A 509 7.37 -4.94 9.67
N VAL A 510 7.21 -6.12 10.25
CA VAL A 510 6.44 -6.39 11.46
C VAL A 510 7.38 -6.86 12.58
N PRO A 511 7.04 -6.63 13.86
CA PRO A 511 7.89 -7.04 14.97
C PRO A 511 7.91 -8.55 15.18
N ASP A 512 8.93 -9.01 15.89
CA ASP A 512 8.95 -10.31 16.54
C ASP A 512 8.15 -10.27 17.83
N ILE A 513 7.42 -11.36 18.12
CA ILE A 513 6.82 -11.59 19.42
C ILE A 513 7.94 -11.98 20.37
N GLY A 514 8.12 -11.18 21.43
CA GLY A 514 9.12 -11.42 22.46
C GLY A 514 8.72 -12.52 23.47
N PRO A 515 9.62 -12.84 24.41
CA PRO A 515 9.38 -13.89 25.43
C PRO A 515 8.12 -13.69 26.27
N GLY A 516 7.69 -12.44 26.49
CA GLY A 516 6.48 -12.11 27.24
C GLY A 516 5.19 -12.42 26.49
N GLY A 517 5.27 -12.78 25.20
CA GLY A 517 4.10 -13.00 24.35
C GLY A 517 3.36 -11.70 24.06
N PHE A 518 2.63 -11.65 22.95
CA PHE A 518 1.78 -10.51 22.61
C PHE A 518 0.35 -10.98 22.38
N PRO A 519 -0.62 -10.50 23.16
CA PRO A 519 -2.01 -10.97 23.04
C PRO A 519 -2.59 -10.46 21.71
N SER A 520 -3.20 -11.38 20.97
CA SER A 520 -3.84 -11.08 19.67
C SER A 520 -5.27 -10.54 19.81
N LYS A 521 -5.86 -10.60 21.02
CA LYS A 521 -7.24 -10.20 21.32
C LYS A 521 -7.34 -9.59 22.71
N GLY A 522 -8.46 -8.92 23.01
CA GLY A 522 -8.71 -8.36 24.34
C GLY A 522 -8.29 -6.90 24.50
N PHE A 523 -8.06 -6.22 23.38
CA PHE A 523 -7.89 -4.77 23.33
C PHE A 523 -9.25 -4.13 23.07
N GLY A 524 -9.57 -3.05 23.68
CA GLY A 524 -10.84 -2.48 23.32
C GLY A 524 -11.33 -1.28 24.11
N LYS A 525 -10.66 -0.88 25.15
CA LYS A 525 -11.04 0.32 25.88
C LYS A 525 -9.91 1.33 25.82
N VAL A 526 -10.15 2.42 25.09
CA VAL A 526 -9.24 3.57 25.09
C VAL A 526 -9.31 4.23 26.46
N GLU A 527 -8.19 4.32 27.16
CA GLU A 527 -8.04 5.09 28.37
C GLU A 527 -7.54 6.49 28.04
N TRP A 528 -8.27 7.52 28.47
CA TRP A 528 -7.94 8.91 28.19
C TRP A 528 -7.20 9.53 29.38
N GLY A 529 -5.99 10.01 29.14
CA GLY A 529 -5.22 10.85 30.05
C GLY A 529 -5.45 12.35 29.80
N SER A 530 -4.60 13.20 30.39
CA SER A 530 -4.63 14.65 30.20
C SER A 530 -4.25 15.05 28.76
N ASP A 531 -3.24 14.41 28.21
CA ASP A 531 -2.59 14.83 26.95
C ASP A 531 -2.98 13.96 25.76
N PHE A 532 -3.13 12.65 25.96
CA PHE A 532 -3.48 11.68 24.94
C PHE A 532 -4.26 10.49 25.50
N GLY A 533 -4.94 9.76 24.63
CA GLY A 533 -5.51 8.45 24.95
C GLY A 533 -4.51 7.33 24.70
N ASN A 534 -4.73 6.17 25.34
CA ASN A 534 -3.98 4.95 25.02
C ASN A 534 -4.94 3.78 24.76
N PHE A 535 -4.72 3.11 23.62
CA PHE A 535 -5.54 1.98 23.16
C PHE A 535 -5.36 0.73 24.05
N PHE A 536 -4.21 0.62 24.69
CA PHE A 536 -3.88 -0.51 25.55
C PHE A 536 -3.90 -0.15 27.04
N GLY A 537 -4.34 1.07 27.38
CA GLY A 537 -4.23 1.60 28.74
C GLY A 537 -2.76 1.70 29.17
N SER A 538 -2.50 1.40 30.44
CA SER A 538 -1.15 1.39 31.02
C SER A 538 -0.42 0.06 30.86
N ARG A 539 -0.92 -0.86 30.02
CA ARG A 539 -0.42 -2.23 29.92
C ARG A 539 0.98 -2.33 29.35
N PHE A 540 1.36 -1.46 28.43
CA PHE A 540 2.62 -1.56 27.72
C PHE A 540 3.52 -0.36 27.98
N GLY A 541 4.82 -0.66 28.19
CA GLY A 541 5.91 0.28 28.24
C GLY A 541 6.83 0.17 27.03
N SER A 542 7.89 0.97 27.00
CA SER A 542 8.91 0.95 25.97
C SER A 542 10.29 0.92 26.59
N THR A 543 11.19 0.12 26.01
CA THR A 543 12.60 0.06 26.38
C THR A 543 13.46 0.06 25.11
N ALA A 544 14.79 0.18 25.26
CA ALA A 544 15.70 -0.04 24.15
C ALA A 544 15.58 -1.50 23.67
N ASP A 545 15.64 -1.71 22.36
CA ASP A 545 15.59 -3.06 21.79
C ASP A 545 16.80 -3.86 22.28
N PRO A 546 16.63 -5.13 22.71
CA PRO A 546 17.73 -5.97 23.19
C PRO A 546 18.90 -6.07 22.22
N GLN A 547 18.66 -6.03 20.89
CA GLN A 547 19.72 -6.09 19.91
C GLN A 547 20.68 -4.88 19.95
N CYS A 548 20.25 -3.72 20.50
CA CYS A 548 21.12 -2.56 20.61
C CYS A 548 22.30 -2.78 21.54
N SER A 549 22.20 -3.70 22.49
CA SER A 549 23.31 -4.07 23.38
C SER A 549 24.38 -4.94 22.69
N THR A 550 24.04 -5.53 21.54
CA THR A 550 24.95 -6.44 20.79
C THR A 550 25.73 -5.75 19.68
N VAL A 551 25.44 -4.47 19.39
CA VAL A 551 26.19 -3.70 18.39
C VAL A 551 27.52 -3.19 18.96
N ALA A 552 28.44 -2.81 18.07
CA ALA A 552 29.72 -2.22 18.47
C ALA A 552 29.53 -1.04 19.41
N ALA A 553 30.40 -0.85 20.40
CA ALA A 553 30.32 0.24 21.37
C ALA A 553 30.19 1.63 20.71
N SER A 554 30.87 1.86 19.59
CA SER A 554 30.79 3.10 18.78
C SER A 554 29.41 3.32 18.12
N LEU A 555 28.56 2.30 18.03
CA LEU A 555 27.25 2.35 17.40
C LEU A 555 26.11 2.29 18.42
N GLN A 556 26.37 1.93 19.69
CA GLN A 556 25.28 1.73 20.67
C GLN A 556 24.44 2.97 20.90
N SER A 557 25.05 4.17 20.99
CA SER A 557 24.34 5.42 21.15
C SER A 557 23.51 5.86 19.93
N LEU A 558 23.77 5.24 18.78
CA LEU A 558 23.08 5.50 17.51
C LEU A 558 21.95 4.47 17.23
N CYS A 559 21.89 3.40 18.02
CA CYS A 559 20.81 2.42 17.91
C CYS A 559 19.54 3.00 18.55
N THR A 560 18.59 3.37 17.71
CA THR A 560 17.32 4.00 18.12
C THR A 560 16.15 3.01 18.16
N LEU A 561 16.44 1.72 17.96
CA LEU A 561 15.43 0.66 18.00
C LEU A 561 14.84 0.52 19.40
N LYS A 562 13.53 0.34 19.45
CA LYS A 562 12.78 0.15 20.68
C LYS A 562 12.07 -1.20 20.72
N ALA A 563 11.85 -1.70 21.91
CA ALA A 563 11.02 -2.85 22.18
C ALA A 563 9.83 -2.42 23.08
N VAL A 564 8.72 -3.13 22.93
CA VAL A 564 7.54 -2.96 23.80
C VAL A 564 7.63 -3.97 24.92
N THR A 565 7.42 -3.51 26.15
CA THR A 565 7.40 -4.35 27.35
C THR A 565 6.00 -4.42 27.95
N ASP A 566 5.68 -5.53 28.58
CA ASP A 566 4.53 -5.64 29.47
C ASP A 566 4.85 -4.90 30.79
N ALA A 567 4.03 -3.94 31.17
CA ALA A 567 4.30 -3.06 32.30
C ALA A 567 4.27 -3.79 33.66
N ALA A 568 3.52 -4.90 33.77
CA ALA A 568 3.41 -5.67 34.99
C ALA A 568 4.60 -6.60 35.22
N SER A 569 5.07 -7.27 34.14
CA SER A 569 6.16 -8.24 34.23
C SER A 569 7.53 -7.67 33.86
N GLY A 570 7.57 -6.52 33.16
CA GLY A 570 8.79 -5.96 32.58
C GLY A 570 9.35 -6.74 31.38
N GLN A 571 8.69 -7.83 30.98
CA GLN A 571 9.16 -8.66 29.89
C GLN A 571 8.91 -8.03 28.52
N VAL A 572 9.83 -8.24 27.58
CA VAL A 572 9.67 -7.81 26.18
C VAL A 572 8.56 -8.62 25.53
N VAL A 573 7.56 -7.95 24.99
CA VAL A 573 6.42 -8.55 24.29
C VAL A 573 6.51 -8.36 22.77
N LEU A 574 7.11 -7.26 22.30
CA LEU A 574 7.41 -7.02 20.90
C LEU A 574 8.80 -6.40 20.77
N GLN A 575 9.55 -6.85 19.78
CA GLN A 575 10.88 -6.32 19.45
C GLN A 575 11.10 -6.28 17.96
N ASN A 576 12.10 -5.54 17.48
CA ASN A 576 12.44 -5.56 16.07
C ASN A 576 13.05 -6.91 15.69
N PRO A 577 12.73 -7.45 14.51
CA PRO A 577 13.39 -8.65 14.03
C PRO A 577 14.87 -8.39 13.81
N LEU A 578 15.70 -9.42 13.92
CA LEU A 578 17.11 -9.32 13.57
C LEU A 578 17.27 -9.09 12.05
N PRO A 579 18.34 -8.42 11.61
CA PRO A 579 18.62 -8.24 10.20
C PRO A 579 18.53 -9.57 9.42
N GLY A 580 17.94 -9.53 8.23
CA GLY A 580 17.73 -10.73 7.41
C GLY A 580 16.61 -11.64 7.87
N ARG A 581 15.85 -11.28 8.90
CA ARG A 581 14.72 -12.07 9.40
C ARG A 581 13.39 -11.34 9.21
N ARG A 582 12.36 -12.12 8.94
CA ARG A 582 10.98 -11.67 8.96
C ARG A 582 10.47 -11.69 10.41
N GLY A 583 9.77 -10.65 10.84
CA GLY A 583 9.08 -10.65 12.13
C GLY A 583 7.96 -11.70 12.21
N THR A 584 7.69 -12.17 13.40
CA THR A 584 6.73 -13.26 13.68
C THR A 584 5.31 -12.80 13.92
N LEU A 585 5.09 -11.51 14.25
CA LEU A 585 3.76 -10.94 14.33
C LEU A 585 3.17 -10.82 12.92
N GLY A 586 1.99 -11.37 12.69
CA GLY A 586 1.33 -11.31 11.38
C GLY A 586 0.98 -9.88 10.97
N ARG A 587 0.87 -9.65 9.67
CA ARG A 587 0.28 -8.41 9.15
C ARG A 587 -1.22 -8.37 9.48
N GLN A 588 -1.77 -7.16 9.65
CA GLN A 588 -3.19 -6.95 9.96
C GLN A 588 -3.69 -7.79 11.16
N SER A 589 -2.82 -7.92 12.17
CA SER A 589 -3.03 -8.78 13.34
C SER A 589 -3.77 -8.11 14.50
N LEU A 590 -3.87 -6.79 14.47
CA LEU A 590 -4.62 -6.00 15.44
C LEU A 590 -5.87 -5.40 14.81
N GLU A 591 -6.93 -5.29 15.62
CA GLU A 591 -8.16 -4.58 15.27
C GLU A 591 -8.13 -3.20 15.94
N LEU A 592 -8.33 -2.16 15.16
CA LEU A 592 -8.43 -0.77 15.62
C LEU A 592 -9.66 -0.58 16.51
N PRO A 593 -9.79 0.55 17.23
CA PRO A 593 -11.00 0.86 17.98
C PRO A 593 -12.26 0.77 17.12
N ALA A 594 -13.32 0.19 17.67
CA ALA A 594 -14.63 0.20 17.06
C ALA A 594 -15.18 1.62 16.96
N SER A 595 -16.05 1.87 16.00
CA SER A 595 -16.71 3.16 15.87
C SER A 595 -18.22 3.02 15.93
N TRP A 596 -18.89 4.01 16.53
CA TRP A 596 -20.33 4.12 16.49
C TRP A 596 -20.82 5.56 16.51
N SER A 597 -21.94 5.81 15.87
CA SER A 597 -22.61 7.09 15.88
C SER A 597 -24.12 6.94 15.96
N PHE A 598 -24.74 7.88 16.63
CA PHE A 598 -26.18 8.03 16.66
C PHE A 598 -26.54 9.47 16.29
N ASP A 599 -27.20 9.63 15.17
CA ASP A 599 -27.71 10.91 14.70
C ASP A 599 -29.22 10.91 14.79
N ALA A 600 -29.82 12.02 15.20
CA ALA A 600 -31.26 12.16 15.30
C ALA A 600 -31.72 13.53 14.82
N ALA A 601 -32.94 13.57 14.34
CA ALA A 601 -33.62 14.82 14.05
C ALA A 601 -35.03 14.79 14.63
N MET A 602 -35.50 15.94 15.08
CA MET A 602 -36.87 16.14 15.48
C MET A 602 -37.48 17.25 14.63
N SER A 603 -38.62 16.98 14.05
CA SER A 603 -39.35 17.94 13.22
C SER A 603 -40.77 18.08 13.71
N LYS A 604 -41.27 19.31 13.64
CA LYS A 604 -42.66 19.66 13.91
C LYS A 604 -43.25 20.36 12.72
N THR A 605 -44.40 19.86 12.28
CA THR A 605 -45.17 20.50 11.23
C THR A 605 -46.38 21.19 11.83
N VAL A 606 -46.48 22.50 11.66
CA VAL A 606 -47.63 23.32 12.07
C VAL A 606 -48.41 23.70 10.80
N ARG A 607 -49.60 23.17 10.67
CA ARG A 607 -50.50 23.57 9.58
C ARG A 607 -51.12 24.94 9.88
N LEU A 608 -50.91 25.92 8.99
CA LEU A 608 -51.42 27.27 9.09
C LEU A 608 -52.73 27.42 8.31
N SER A 609 -52.83 26.73 7.16
CA SER A 609 -54.06 26.62 6.35
C SER A 609 -54.01 25.28 5.59
N GLU A 610 -55.00 25.01 4.74
CA GLU A 610 -55.04 23.80 3.92
C GLU A 610 -53.82 23.66 2.99
N SER A 611 -53.32 24.80 2.46
CA SER A 611 -52.17 24.84 1.55
C SER A 611 -50.86 25.30 2.19
N LYS A 612 -50.89 25.83 3.44
CA LYS A 612 -49.71 26.44 4.07
C LYS A 612 -49.33 25.73 5.35
N SER A 613 -48.06 25.41 5.47
CA SER A 613 -47.51 24.83 6.69
C SER A 613 -46.11 25.36 7.02
N LEU A 614 -45.81 25.40 8.31
CA LEU A 614 -44.50 25.75 8.85
C LEU A 614 -43.86 24.47 9.42
N VAL A 615 -42.66 24.14 8.95
CA VAL A 615 -41.89 23.03 9.45
C VAL A 615 -40.67 23.55 10.20
N VAL A 616 -40.63 23.24 11.48
CA VAL A 616 -39.43 23.47 12.32
C VAL A 616 -38.70 22.14 12.47
N ARG A 617 -37.43 22.09 12.16
CA ARG A 617 -36.63 20.88 12.25
C ARG A 617 -35.32 21.19 12.95
N MET A 618 -34.95 20.33 13.90
CA MET A 618 -33.64 20.32 14.56
C MET A 618 -32.96 19.00 14.28
N ASP A 619 -31.78 19.06 13.68
CA ASP A 619 -30.91 17.94 13.42
C ASP A 619 -29.79 17.93 14.46
N ALA A 620 -29.44 16.78 14.97
CA ALA A 620 -28.32 16.56 15.89
C ALA A 620 -27.47 15.39 15.38
N THR A 621 -26.21 15.66 15.06
CA THR A 621 -25.24 14.61 14.76
C THR A 621 -24.47 14.24 16.03
N ASN A 622 -24.12 12.97 16.17
CA ASN A 622 -23.48 12.41 17.35
C ASN A 622 -24.19 12.86 18.65
N VAL A 623 -25.48 12.57 18.77
CA VAL A 623 -26.36 13.01 19.87
C VAL A 623 -25.76 12.73 21.25
N PHE A 624 -25.14 11.56 21.42
CA PHE A 624 -24.52 11.14 22.66
C PHE A 624 -23.13 11.73 22.90
N ASN A 625 -22.62 12.54 21.96
CA ASN A 625 -21.27 13.11 22.01
C ASN A 625 -20.19 12.04 22.27
N HIS A 626 -20.34 10.88 21.63
CA HIS A 626 -19.41 9.78 21.76
C HIS A 626 -18.17 10.05 20.91
N PRO A 627 -16.97 10.01 21.47
CA PRO A 627 -15.74 10.14 20.70
C PRO A 627 -15.45 8.84 19.93
N ASN A 628 -15.18 8.96 18.62
CA ASN A 628 -14.58 7.88 17.86
C ASN A 628 -13.08 8.17 17.73
N PRO A 629 -12.22 7.46 18.49
CA PRO A 629 -10.82 7.80 18.57
C PRO A 629 -10.11 7.70 17.22
N SER A 630 -9.10 8.53 17.01
CA SER A 630 -8.18 8.35 15.89
C SER A 630 -7.36 7.06 16.05
N ASN A 631 -6.64 6.66 14.99
CA ASN A 631 -5.85 5.44 15.02
C ASN A 631 -4.70 5.55 16.02
N PRO A 632 -4.42 4.51 16.81
CA PRO A 632 -3.29 4.48 17.74
C PRO A 632 -1.95 4.44 17.01
N THR A 633 -0.91 4.97 17.66
CA THR A 633 0.48 4.83 17.23
C THR A 633 0.94 3.38 17.42
N LEU A 634 1.18 2.66 16.35
CA LEU A 634 1.53 1.23 16.37
C LEU A 634 2.92 0.94 15.78
N ASN A 635 3.76 1.94 15.61
CA ASN A 635 5.19 1.72 15.32
C ASN A 635 5.95 1.64 16.64
N ILE A 636 6.57 0.47 16.92
CA ILE A 636 7.29 0.22 18.18
C ILE A 636 8.50 1.15 18.37
N ASN A 637 9.06 1.69 17.27
CA ASN A 637 10.20 2.60 17.28
C ASN A 637 9.81 4.09 17.37
N ASN A 638 8.50 4.41 17.46
CA ASN A 638 8.05 5.80 17.52
C ASN A 638 8.52 6.49 18.83
N THR A 639 8.62 7.81 18.77
CA THR A 639 8.85 8.63 19.97
C THR A 639 7.64 8.68 20.88
N ASN A 640 6.43 8.68 20.29
CA ASN A 640 5.19 8.59 21.04
C ASN A 640 5.01 7.20 21.66
N PRO A 641 4.40 7.08 22.86
CA PRO A 641 4.13 5.80 23.47
C PRO A 641 3.35 4.85 22.57
N PHE A 642 3.70 3.57 22.61
CA PHE A 642 3.00 2.54 21.86
C PHE A 642 1.52 2.48 22.25
N GLY A 643 0.64 2.55 21.25
CA GLY A 643 -0.81 2.61 21.46
C GLY A 643 -1.37 4.00 21.75
N SER A 644 -0.55 5.06 21.76
CA SER A 644 -1.03 6.43 22.01
C SER A 644 -1.97 6.93 20.89
N ILE A 645 -3.02 7.62 21.29
CA ILE A 645 -4.03 8.23 20.44
C ILE A 645 -4.00 9.72 20.67
N GLN A 646 -3.69 10.50 19.64
CA GLN A 646 -3.44 11.93 19.73
C GLN A 646 -4.70 12.76 19.88
N ASP A 647 -5.82 12.29 19.33
CA ASP A 647 -7.09 13.04 19.33
C ASP A 647 -8.31 12.12 19.47
N LYS A 648 -9.41 12.71 19.92
CA LYS A 648 -10.69 12.01 20.10
C LYS A 648 -11.47 11.82 18.79
N GLY A 649 -10.85 12.13 17.64
CA GLY A 649 -11.50 12.08 16.34
C GLY A 649 -12.43 13.27 16.08
N ASN A 650 -12.83 13.43 14.83
CA ASN A 650 -13.51 14.63 14.33
C ASN A 650 -15.04 14.64 14.52
N GLN A 651 -15.62 13.68 15.21
CA GLN A 651 -17.08 13.57 15.37
C GLN A 651 -17.57 14.26 16.64
N ILE A 652 -17.48 15.57 16.69
CA ILE A 652 -18.12 16.36 17.74
C ILE A 652 -19.62 16.42 17.52
N ARG A 653 -20.39 16.52 18.63
CA ARG A 653 -21.82 16.75 18.55
C ARG A 653 -22.13 18.12 17.91
N GLN A 654 -22.99 18.12 16.92
CA GLN A 654 -23.44 19.34 16.24
C GLN A 654 -24.94 19.41 16.19
N PHE A 655 -25.47 20.60 16.34
CA PHE A 655 -26.91 20.91 16.20
C PHE A 655 -27.11 21.87 15.04
N LYS A 656 -28.15 21.59 14.23
CA LYS A 656 -28.59 22.46 13.14
C LYS A 656 -30.11 22.63 13.21
N ALA A 657 -30.56 23.85 13.24
CA ALA A 657 -32.00 24.18 13.18
C ALA A 657 -32.36 24.67 11.78
N ASN A 658 -33.50 24.23 11.28
CA ASN A 658 -34.07 24.64 10.01
C ASN A 658 -35.52 25.07 10.20
N LEU A 659 -35.90 26.18 9.58
CA LEU A 659 -37.25 26.66 9.49
C LEU A 659 -37.65 26.69 8.02
N ARG A 660 -38.75 26.01 7.67
CA ARG A 660 -39.23 25.94 6.30
C ARG A 660 -40.71 26.30 6.28
N PHE A 661 -41.06 27.26 5.44
CA PHE A 661 -42.42 27.59 5.12
C PHE A 661 -42.80 26.93 3.79
N LEU A 662 -43.93 26.20 3.80
CA LEU A 662 -44.49 25.54 2.63
C LEU A 662 -45.79 26.26 2.29
N PHE A 663 -46.00 26.68 1.05
CA PHE A 663 -47.16 27.42 0.56
C PHE A 663 -47.57 26.93 -0.82
#